data_d0f4650a7b81b8223fb86f69795683cf
#
_entry.id   d0f4650a7b81b8223fb86f69795683cf
#
_cell.length_a   1.000
_cell.length_b   1.000
_cell.length_c   1.000
_cell.angle_alpha   90.00
_cell.angle_beta   90.00
_cell.angle_gamma   90.00
#
_symmetry.space_group_name_H-M   'P 1'
#
loop_
_entity.id
_entity.type
_entity.pdbx_description
1 polymer ?
#
loop_
_entity_poly.entity_id
_entity_poly.type
_entity_poly.pdbx_seq_one_letter_code
_entity_poly.pdbx_strand_id
1 'polypeptide(L)'
;MSTSQFKVDKLPNYILLILYIVTGSLSNFDAIDILAPQWIYFGSINILACLYFLFSNKPSAQLGLSKLLNSSFIYVYLVYFLWSGLSYFYAINPTETLLNLPRLGNTFFAVFFCFLLLNNLENKIVFISRIFIGFLCFELLSFYSDFFTQLEANTFDSLNLKGVAGNKNITAASIAFKVPFVLYSIVTVRKGLFKIVLSLILLSSLFSISILYARAAILSSFIVFIIFLTYSIYNLYLNRANARKGFSNFALTILPYVLAVLLNIVFTNSQNKGDIGSQLGDIEFTQKSSNGRFDYWSDAYSHIKDQPIIGAGLGNWKIASISVGKDHIKGYTVPYHAHNDFIHIFTEVGIIGGLAYLSLFLILTFFLFRLIYVQRKEDGKTDFSLFLIILPFIVYGIDANLNFPIARPLMQSSLALYMGLLLSIYLNRFTPKNISPLKPIYSRLILGLSLVLLIPGIIIHILSYQSLTQQGRLLYEFNKGDFKLTLAELDQIEDDFPNLTETAMPIKAMKARYFYLNGLKEKAHKYALLGSKDNPQIFFGENLKAQFYMQEQKQDSAYYYSKLAFYNLPNNMPHYNIYMNSLIYKKDVEEINKTFNYVLSLSGNTKTIWTIYLSSLARTTSLGDPFSMSKADEGFALYPEDDQIFGLYRMMTYGQSRCVQAAELSKKGMELYNNLNFEEA
;
A
#
# COMPACT_ATOMS: atom_id res chain seq x y z
N MET A 1 -0.47 -2.20 -51.58
CA MET A 1 0.45 -2.16 -50.42
C MET A 1 0.56 -3.56 -49.84
N SER A 2 1.76 -4.14 -49.85
CA SER A 2 1.98 -5.54 -49.46
C SER A 2 1.71 -5.76 -47.95
N THR A 3 1.23 -6.93 -47.58
CA THR A 3 0.94 -7.36 -46.19
C THR A 3 2.14 -7.20 -45.24
N SER A 4 3.36 -7.10 -45.76
CA SER A 4 4.60 -6.87 -45.00
C SER A 4 4.76 -5.40 -44.55
N GLN A 5 4.45 -4.42 -45.42
CA GLN A 5 4.52 -2.98 -45.02
C GLN A 5 3.47 -2.60 -43.99
N PHE A 6 2.26 -3.20 -44.07
CA PHE A 6 1.21 -2.98 -43.03
C PHE A 6 1.59 -3.47 -41.63
N LYS A 7 2.47 -4.51 -41.54
CA LYS A 7 2.96 -5.04 -40.25
C LYS A 7 4.02 -4.14 -39.61
N VAL A 8 4.92 -3.55 -40.38
CA VAL A 8 6.01 -2.69 -39.89
C VAL A 8 5.46 -1.40 -39.31
N ASP A 9 4.42 -0.80 -39.89
CA ASP A 9 3.78 0.45 -39.41
C ASP A 9 3.10 0.33 -38.03
N LYS A 10 2.77 -0.91 -37.61
CA LYS A 10 2.14 -1.16 -36.30
C LYS A 10 3.14 -1.63 -35.22
N LEU A 11 4.39 -1.88 -35.58
CA LEU A 11 5.43 -2.40 -34.67
C LEU A 11 5.64 -1.50 -33.44
N PRO A 12 5.73 -0.16 -33.54
CA PRO A 12 5.87 0.69 -32.37
C PRO A 12 4.70 0.58 -31.39
N ASN A 13 3.46 0.38 -31.88
CA ASN A 13 2.30 0.17 -31.02
C ASN A 13 2.45 -1.09 -30.16
N TYR A 14 2.92 -2.20 -30.77
CA TYR A 14 3.16 -3.45 -30.05
C TYR A 14 4.26 -3.29 -29.00
N ILE A 15 5.37 -2.66 -29.36
CA ILE A 15 6.50 -2.41 -28.44
C ILE A 15 6.06 -1.58 -27.25
N LEU A 16 5.40 -0.43 -27.47
CA LEU A 16 4.95 0.44 -26.39
C LEU A 16 3.96 -0.26 -25.44
N LEU A 17 3.02 -1.07 -25.98
CA LEU A 17 2.10 -1.85 -25.15
C LEU A 17 2.82 -2.91 -24.29
N ILE A 18 3.89 -3.54 -24.83
CA ILE A 18 4.73 -4.46 -24.06
C ILE A 18 5.50 -3.69 -22.97
N LEU A 19 6.03 -2.50 -23.28
CA LEU A 19 6.75 -1.71 -22.29
C LEU A 19 5.84 -1.31 -21.10
N TYR A 20 4.55 -1.05 -21.31
CA TYR A 20 3.63 -0.77 -20.20
C TYR A 20 3.54 -1.92 -19.20
N ILE A 21 3.46 -3.18 -19.65
CA ILE A 21 3.33 -4.30 -18.69
C ILE A 21 4.63 -4.56 -17.92
N VAL A 22 5.79 -4.23 -18.50
CA VAL A 22 7.11 -4.38 -17.87
C VAL A 22 7.30 -3.46 -16.66
N THR A 23 6.45 -2.44 -16.48
CA THR A 23 6.51 -1.52 -15.32
C THR A 23 6.70 -2.25 -13.99
N GLY A 24 6.06 -3.38 -13.78
CA GLY A 24 6.13 -4.15 -12.54
C GLY A 24 7.38 -5.01 -12.37
N SER A 25 8.31 -5.05 -13.33
CA SER A 25 9.51 -5.90 -13.26
C SER A 25 10.73 -5.19 -12.64
N LEU A 26 10.64 -3.89 -12.36
CA LEU A 26 11.76 -3.11 -11.85
C LEU A 26 11.95 -3.31 -10.35
N SER A 27 13.22 -3.44 -9.92
CA SER A 27 13.63 -3.50 -8.52
C SER A 27 13.64 -2.12 -7.86
N ASN A 28 14.00 -2.07 -6.57
CA ASN A 28 14.07 -0.82 -5.80
C ASN A 28 15.31 0.04 -6.09
N PHE A 29 16.37 -0.51 -6.69
CA PHE A 29 17.64 0.19 -6.98
C PHE A 29 18.11 1.07 -5.79
N ASP A 30 18.28 0.43 -4.62
CA ASP A 30 18.71 1.04 -3.36
C ASP A 30 17.73 2.03 -2.69
N ALA A 31 16.56 2.28 -3.27
CA ALA A 31 15.50 3.00 -2.58
C ALA A 31 14.87 2.13 -1.49
N ILE A 32 14.27 2.76 -0.47
CA ILE A 32 13.57 2.06 0.61
C ILE A 32 12.39 1.24 0.06
N ASP A 33 11.73 1.76 -0.99
CA ASP A 33 10.60 1.10 -1.64
C ASP A 33 10.87 0.75 -3.11
N ILE A 34 10.09 -0.18 -3.63
CA ILE A 34 10.13 -0.61 -5.04
C ILE A 34 9.30 0.32 -5.95
N LEU A 35 8.48 1.21 -5.39
CA LEU A 35 7.46 1.96 -6.15
C LEU A 35 8.08 3.13 -6.92
N ALA A 36 9.05 3.82 -6.32
CA ALA A 36 9.63 5.00 -6.92
C ALA A 36 10.28 4.75 -8.30
N PRO A 37 11.15 3.73 -8.49
CA PRO A 37 11.66 3.38 -9.80
C PRO A 37 10.58 2.98 -10.79
N GLN A 38 9.56 2.24 -10.33
CA GLN A 38 8.44 1.83 -11.18
C GLN A 38 7.60 3.02 -11.66
N TRP A 39 7.37 4.04 -10.82
CA TRP A 39 6.68 5.27 -11.22
C TRP A 39 7.48 6.10 -12.22
N ILE A 40 8.81 6.20 -12.07
CA ILE A 40 9.72 6.84 -13.05
C ILE A 40 9.59 6.13 -14.40
N TYR A 41 9.70 4.82 -14.41
CA TYR A 41 9.59 4.02 -15.62
C TYR A 41 8.21 4.21 -16.29
N PHE A 42 7.13 4.12 -15.53
CA PHE A 42 5.77 4.25 -16.02
C PHE A 42 5.54 5.64 -16.67
N GLY A 43 6.01 6.71 -16.03
CA GLY A 43 5.98 8.06 -16.61
C GLY A 43 6.84 8.19 -17.88
N SER A 44 7.99 7.54 -17.91
CA SER A 44 8.87 7.54 -19.09
C SER A 44 8.22 6.86 -20.30
N ILE A 45 7.48 5.78 -20.10
CA ILE A 45 6.72 5.14 -21.18
C ILE A 45 5.58 6.05 -21.67
N ASN A 46 4.91 6.78 -20.77
CA ASN A 46 3.90 7.77 -21.16
C ASN A 46 4.51 8.88 -22.04
N ILE A 47 5.69 9.39 -21.69
CA ILE A 47 6.41 10.38 -22.53
C ILE A 47 6.76 9.78 -23.90
N LEU A 48 7.32 8.55 -23.93
CA LEU A 48 7.65 7.89 -25.20
C LEU A 48 6.42 7.69 -26.08
N ALA A 49 5.29 7.27 -25.50
CA ALA A 49 4.03 7.12 -26.22
C ALA A 49 3.51 8.48 -26.73
N CYS A 50 3.60 9.54 -25.92
CA CYS A 50 3.22 10.90 -26.31
C CYS A 50 4.08 11.39 -27.48
N LEU A 51 5.39 11.28 -27.41
CA LEU A 51 6.33 11.67 -28.48
C LEU A 51 6.08 10.87 -29.75
N TYR A 52 5.84 9.57 -29.64
CA TYR A 52 5.48 8.74 -30.80
C TYR A 52 4.25 9.29 -31.53
N PHE A 53 3.17 9.65 -30.83
CA PHE A 53 1.98 10.21 -31.50
C PHE A 53 2.18 11.64 -31.98
N LEU A 54 2.95 12.44 -31.26
CA LEU A 54 3.26 13.83 -31.64
C LEU A 54 4.03 13.91 -32.99
N PHE A 55 5.05 13.04 -33.13
CA PHE A 55 5.88 13.04 -34.34
C PHE A 55 5.30 12.21 -35.47
N SER A 56 4.55 11.15 -35.19
CA SER A 56 3.98 10.30 -36.25
C SER A 56 2.84 10.94 -37.02
N ASN A 57 2.15 11.92 -36.42
CA ASN A 57 1.02 12.67 -36.99
C ASN A 57 0.02 11.82 -37.82
N LYS A 58 -0.27 10.61 -37.35
CA LYS A 58 -1.10 9.62 -38.06
C LYS A 58 -2.59 10.01 -38.03
N PRO A 59 -3.31 9.99 -39.18
CA PRO A 59 -4.76 10.24 -39.22
C PRO A 59 -5.55 9.29 -38.30
N SER A 60 -5.06 8.10 -38.11
CA SER A 60 -5.65 7.11 -37.19
C SER A 60 -5.58 7.52 -35.73
N ALA A 61 -4.51 8.20 -35.28
CA ALA A 61 -4.42 8.78 -33.94
C ALA A 61 -5.37 9.96 -33.78
N GLN A 62 -5.46 10.83 -34.80
CA GLN A 62 -6.40 11.96 -34.82
C GLN A 62 -7.86 11.49 -34.74
N LEU A 63 -8.21 10.43 -35.44
CA LEU A 63 -9.54 9.79 -35.33
C LEU A 63 -9.75 9.19 -33.93
N GLY A 64 -8.73 8.51 -33.37
CA GLY A 64 -8.78 8.00 -32.01
C GLY A 64 -9.03 9.12 -30.98
N LEU A 65 -8.34 10.22 -31.11
CA LEU A 65 -8.56 11.40 -30.26
C LEU A 65 -9.98 11.94 -30.37
N SER A 66 -10.52 12.06 -31.60
CA SER A 66 -11.92 12.46 -31.79
C SER A 66 -12.90 11.52 -31.09
N LYS A 67 -12.68 10.21 -31.18
CA LYS A 67 -13.53 9.21 -30.52
C LYS A 67 -13.46 9.36 -28.99
N LEU A 68 -12.27 9.54 -28.43
CA LEU A 68 -12.07 9.67 -27.00
C LEU A 68 -12.72 10.95 -26.45
N LEU A 69 -12.57 12.08 -27.15
CA LEU A 69 -13.20 13.36 -26.81
C LEU A 69 -14.73 13.34 -26.94
N ASN A 70 -15.31 12.38 -27.64
CA ASN A 70 -16.76 12.16 -27.66
C ASN A 70 -17.25 11.19 -26.56
N SER A 71 -16.36 10.73 -25.70
CA SER A 71 -16.70 9.82 -24.59
C SER A 71 -16.86 10.56 -23.27
N SER A 72 -17.95 10.32 -22.55
CA SER A 72 -18.14 10.81 -21.17
C SER A 72 -17.01 10.36 -20.23
N PHE A 73 -16.41 9.22 -20.48
CA PHE A 73 -15.31 8.68 -19.67
C PHE A 73 -14.14 9.66 -19.52
N ILE A 74 -13.69 10.29 -20.62
CA ILE A 74 -12.54 11.20 -20.57
C ILE A 74 -12.85 12.46 -19.75
N TYR A 75 -14.07 12.99 -19.86
CA TYR A 75 -14.47 14.18 -19.10
C TYR A 75 -14.57 13.91 -17.60
N VAL A 76 -15.14 12.77 -17.21
CA VAL A 76 -15.19 12.36 -15.80
C VAL A 76 -13.78 12.15 -15.26
N TYR A 77 -12.88 11.54 -16.05
CA TYR A 77 -11.49 11.37 -15.62
C TYR A 77 -10.76 12.72 -15.50
N LEU A 78 -11.01 13.67 -16.40
CA LEU A 78 -10.47 15.03 -16.31
C LEU A 78 -10.99 15.76 -15.06
N VAL A 79 -12.27 15.63 -14.73
CA VAL A 79 -12.85 16.20 -13.49
C VAL A 79 -12.13 15.60 -12.28
N TYR A 80 -11.98 14.29 -12.22
CA TYR A 80 -11.25 13.62 -11.13
C TYR A 80 -9.80 14.12 -11.02
N PHE A 81 -9.08 14.17 -12.14
CA PHE A 81 -7.68 14.61 -12.18
C PHE A 81 -7.51 16.07 -11.75
N LEU A 82 -8.32 16.97 -12.34
CA LEU A 82 -8.23 18.41 -12.05
C LEU A 82 -8.68 18.73 -10.62
N TRP A 83 -9.74 18.09 -10.14
CA TRP A 83 -10.22 18.26 -8.77
C TRP A 83 -9.17 17.78 -7.76
N SER A 84 -8.56 16.62 -8.01
CA SER A 84 -7.46 16.10 -7.20
C SER A 84 -6.25 17.04 -7.18
N GLY A 85 -5.93 17.66 -8.33
CA GLY A 85 -4.87 18.69 -8.42
C GLY A 85 -5.18 19.96 -7.64
N LEU A 86 -6.44 20.42 -7.64
CA LEU A 86 -6.87 21.59 -6.87
C LEU A 86 -6.71 21.36 -5.34
N SER A 87 -6.67 20.13 -4.89
CA SER A 87 -6.45 19.84 -3.47
C SER A 87 -5.10 20.34 -2.94
N TYR A 88 -4.14 20.64 -3.79
CA TYR A 88 -2.88 21.29 -3.40
C TYR A 88 -3.08 22.56 -2.57
N PHE A 89 -4.12 23.34 -2.86
CA PHE A 89 -4.35 24.64 -2.20
C PHE A 89 -4.95 24.53 -0.80
N TYR A 90 -5.48 23.37 -0.42
CA TYR A 90 -6.11 23.15 0.88
C TYR A 90 -5.66 21.89 1.61
N ALA A 91 -4.74 21.12 1.02
CA ALA A 91 -4.20 19.91 1.62
C ALA A 91 -3.51 20.18 2.96
N ILE A 92 -3.58 19.22 3.88
CA ILE A 92 -2.87 19.29 5.18
C ILE A 92 -1.37 19.46 4.93
N ASN A 93 -0.81 18.69 4.01
CA ASN A 93 0.55 18.84 3.50
C ASN A 93 0.52 18.92 1.96
N PRO A 94 0.71 20.10 1.36
CA PRO A 94 0.71 20.27 -0.10
C PRO A 94 1.82 19.48 -0.82
N THR A 95 2.94 19.21 -0.15
CA THR A 95 4.05 18.41 -0.72
C THR A 95 3.58 17.00 -1.05
N GLU A 96 2.73 16.40 -0.21
CA GLU A 96 2.16 15.08 -0.47
C GLU A 96 1.23 15.08 -1.69
N THR A 97 0.47 16.16 -1.88
CA THR A 97 -0.34 16.32 -3.10
C THR A 97 0.54 16.38 -4.35
N LEU A 98 1.64 17.14 -4.31
CA LEU A 98 2.59 17.19 -5.43
C LEU A 98 3.25 15.84 -5.73
N LEU A 99 3.51 15.02 -4.71
CA LEU A 99 4.07 13.67 -4.89
C LEU A 99 3.06 12.68 -5.50
N ASN A 100 1.77 12.81 -5.16
CA ASN A 100 0.74 11.87 -5.60
C ASN A 100 0.04 12.27 -6.90
N LEU A 101 0.00 13.55 -7.25
CA LEU A 101 -0.62 14.03 -8.51
C LEU A 101 0.03 13.43 -9.76
N PRO A 102 1.37 13.31 -9.89
CA PRO A 102 2.01 12.61 -11.01
C PRO A 102 1.69 11.12 -11.07
N ARG A 103 1.46 10.44 -9.93
CA ARG A 103 1.04 9.03 -9.91
C ARG A 103 -0.34 8.86 -10.54
N LEU A 104 -1.28 9.73 -10.15
CA LEU A 104 -2.60 9.80 -10.77
C LEU A 104 -2.51 10.17 -12.27
N GLY A 105 -1.69 11.16 -12.62
CA GLY A 105 -1.43 11.57 -13.98
C GLY A 105 -0.87 10.46 -14.85
N ASN A 106 0.07 9.67 -14.33
CA ASN A 106 0.65 8.54 -15.06
C ASN A 106 -0.42 7.51 -15.45
N THR A 107 -1.34 7.18 -14.54
CA THR A 107 -2.44 6.26 -14.85
C THR A 107 -3.40 6.85 -15.88
N PHE A 108 -3.76 8.14 -15.73
CA PHE A 108 -4.62 8.85 -16.68
C PHE A 108 -4.05 8.82 -18.09
N PHE A 109 -2.78 9.23 -18.25
CA PHE A 109 -2.12 9.27 -19.57
C PHE A 109 -1.88 7.85 -20.11
N ALA A 110 -1.59 6.87 -19.27
CA ALA A 110 -1.46 5.50 -19.72
C ALA A 110 -2.76 4.94 -20.31
N VAL A 111 -3.92 5.17 -19.67
CA VAL A 111 -5.24 4.81 -20.24
C VAL A 111 -5.45 5.49 -21.60
N PHE A 112 -5.13 6.78 -21.67
CA PHE A 112 -5.23 7.57 -22.89
C PHE A 112 -4.35 7.01 -24.03
N PHE A 113 -3.07 6.75 -23.77
CA PHE A 113 -2.15 6.24 -24.78
C PHE A 113 -2.41 4.76 -25.11
N CYS A 114 -2.74 3.92 -24.14
CA CYS A 114 -3.11 2.52 -24.39
C CYS A 114 -4.35 2.44 -25.32
N PHE A 115 -5.34 3.32 -25.11
CA PHE A 115 -6.47 3.41 -26.02
C PHE A 115 -6.01 3.75 -27.44
N LEU A 116 -5.18 4.79 -27.63
CA LEU A 116 -4.69 5.20 -28.95
C LEU A 116 -3.86 4.11 -29.63
N LEU A 117 -3.00 3.43 -28.88
CA LEU A 117 -2.17 2.32 -29.38
C LEU A 117 -3.02 1.14 -29.83
N LEU A 118 -4.08 0.81 -29.08
CA LEU A 118 -4.96 -0.33 -29.35
C LEU A 118 -6.03 -0.02 -30.39
N ASN A 119 -6.38 1.24 -30.59
CA ASN A 119 -7.51 1.63 -31.45
C ASN A 119 -7.43 1.06 -32.88
N ASN A 120 -6.22 0.95 -33.42
CA ASN A 120 -5.98 0.50 -34.80
C ASN A 120 -5.44 -0.92 -34.89
N LEU A 121 -5.31 -1.65 -33.78
CA LEU A 121 -4.86 -3.02 -33.80
C LEU A 121 -6.01 -3.98 -34.11
N GLU A 122 -5.74 -4.91 -35.02
CA GLU A 122 -6.57 -6.09 -35.24
C GLU A 122 -6.28 -7.11 -34.11
N ASN A 123 -7.24 -7.97 -33.80
CA ASN A 123 -7.07 -9.03 -32.78
C ASN A 123 -6.47 -8.53 -31.45
N LYS A 124 -6.85 -7.30 -31.04
CA LYS A 124 -6.32 -6.62 -29.85
C LYS A 124 -6.48 -7.44 -28.56
N ILE A 125 -7.59 -8.17 -28.39
CA ILE A 125 -7.84 -9.04 -27.23
C ILE A 125 -6.79 -10.16 -27.18
N VAL A 126 -6.53 -10.80 -28.34
CA VAL A 126 -5.52 -11.87 -28.41
C VAL A 126 -4.13 -11.35 -28.09
N PHE A 127 -3.79 -10.16 -28.59
CA PHE A 127 -2.49 -9.54 -28.33
C PHE A 127 -2.34 -9.20 -26.83
N ILE A 128 -3.31 -8.51 -26.25
CA ILE A 128 -3.30 -8.18 -24.82
C ILE A 128 -3.24 -9.44 -23.95
N SER A 129 -3.99 -10.49 -24.31
CA SER A 129 -3.91 -11.78 -23.61
C SER A 129 -2.50 -12.37 -23.64
N ARG A 130 -1.81 -12.30 -24.77
CA ARG A 130 -0.44 -12.82 -24.89
C ARG A 130 0.58 -12.06 -24.05
N ILE A 131 0.50 -10.72 -24.01
CA ILE A 131 1.43 -9.93 -23.19
C ILE A 131 1.16 -10.13 -21.71
N PHE A 132 -0.10 -10.24 -21.27
CA PHE A 132 -0.43 -10.56 -19.88
C PHE A 132 0.04 -11.96 -19.49
N ILE A 133 -0.12 -12.97 -20.36
CA ILE A 133 0.38 -14.33 -20.10
C ILE A 133 1.90 -14.36 -20.08
N GLY A 134 2.57 -13.64 -20.99
CA GLY A 134 4.03 -13.55 -21.00
C GLY A 134 4.57 -12.93 -19.70
N PHE A 135 3.96 -11.86 -19.24
CA PHE A 135 4.34 -11.24 -17.97
C PHE A 135 3.97 -12.12 -16.76
N LEU A 136 2.83 -12.80 -16.79
CA LEU A 136 2.45 -13.80 -15.77
C LEU A 136 3.50 -14.90 -15.63
N CYS A 137 4.03 -15.42 -16.73
CA CYS A 137 5.11 -16.41 -16.67
C CYS A 137 6.35 -15.84 -15.95
N PHE A 138 6.70 -14.59 -16.19
CA PHE A 138 7.79 -13.92 -15.47
C PHE A 138 7.49 -13.79 -13.96
N GLU A 139 6.28 -13.37 -13.58
CA GLU A 139 5.86 -13.30 -12.16
C GLU A 139 5.91 -14.67 -11.49
N LEU A 140 5.45 -15.72 -12.17
CA LEU A 140 5.50 -17.09 -11.67
C LEU A 140 6.95 -17.59 -11.51
N LEU A 141 7.83 -17.30 -12.45
CA LEU A 141 9.26 -17.65 -12.32
C LEU A 141 9.89 -16.97 -11.10
N SER A 142 9.63 -15.68 -10.89
CA SER A 142 10.10 -14.96 -9.70
C SER A 142 9.53 -15.57 -8.41
N PHE A 143 8.21 -15.82 -8.37
CA PHE A 143 7.56 -16.43 -7.22
C PHE A 143 8.15 -17.81 -6.89
N TYR A 144 8.29 -18.70 -7.88
CA TYR A 144 8.84 -20.04 -7.65
C TYR A 144 10.33 -20.03 -7.31
N SER A 145 11.09 -19.06 -7.79
CA SER A 145 12.48 -18.86 -7.35
C SER A 145 12.52 -18.59 -5.84
N ASP A 146 11.74 -17.62 -5.34
CA ASP A 146 11.66 -17.30 -3.92
C ASP A 146 11.12 -18.50 -3.09
N PHE A 147 10.09 -19.17 -3.62
CA PHE A 147 9.45 -20.31 -2.97
C PHE A 147 10.41 -21.48 -2.76
N PHE A 148 11.14 -21.91 -3.80
CA PHE A 148 12.09 -23.01 -3.67
C PHE A 148 13.31 -22.64 -2.83
N THR A 149 13.81 -21.41 -2.91
CA THR A 149 14.90 -20.93 -2.05
C THR A 149 14.53 -21.04 -0.57
N GLN A 150 13.29 -20.66 -0.19
CA GLN A 150 12.83 -20.77 1.19
C GLN A 150 12.63 -22.24 1.62
N LEU A 151 12.16 -23.11 0.72
CA LEU A 151 12.03 -24.55 1.02
C LEU A 151 13.38 -25.22 1.26
N GLU A 152 14.37 -24.95 0.42
CA GLU A 152 15.74 -25.47 0.56
C GLU A 152 16.39 -25.02 1.89
N ALA A 153 16.12 -23.75 2.28
CA ALA A 153 16.60 -23.20 3.54
C ALA A 153 15.79 -23.64 4.78
N ASN A 154 14.70 -24.40 4.63
CA ASN A 154 13.75 -24.74 5.70
C ASN A 154 13.19 -23.50 6.46
N THR A 155 13.08 -22.36 5.77
CA THR A 155 12.64 -21.08 6.33
C THR A 155 11.31 -20.62 5.75
N PHE A 156 10.45 -21.54 5.32
CA PHE A 156 9.22 -21.20 4.62
C PHE A 156 8.32 -20.27 5.44
N ASP A 157 8.13 -19.04 4.93
CA ASP A 157 7.16 -18.07 5.43
C ASP A 157 6.51 -17.32 4.27
N SER A 158 5.19 -17.45 4.14
CA SER A 158 4.41 -16.78 3.10
C SER A 158 4.52 -15.25 3.13
N LEU A 159 4.88 -14.64 4.26
CA LEU A 159 5.11 -13.21 4.39
C LEU A 159 6.33 -12.73 3.58
N ASN A 160 7.30 -13.64 3.40
CA ASN A 160 8.53 -13.36 2.67
C ASN A 160 8.44 -13.71 1.17
N LEU A 161 7.34 -14.30 0.71
CA LEU A 161 7.06 -14.54 -0.70
C LEU A 161 6.51 -13.26 -1.37
N LYS A 162 7.37 -12.29 -1.60
CA LYS A 162 6.97 -10.96 -2.07
C LYS A 162 6.87 -10.86 -3.60
N GLY A 163 7.56 -11.74 -4.33
CA GLY A 163 7.65 -11.72 -5.80
C GLY A 163 8.09 -10.35 -6.34
N VAL A 164 7.86 -10.11 -7.61
CA VAL A 164 8.24 -8.85 -8.29
C VAL A 164 7.53 -7.60 -7.74
N ALA A 165 6.38 -7.75 -7.10
CA ALA A 165 5.61 -6.62 -6.56
C ALA A 165 6.09 -6.15 -5.18
N GLY A 166 7.06 -6.82 -4.55
CA GLY A 166 7.56 -6.48 -3.22
C GLY A 166 6.56 -6.67 -2.07
N ASN A 167 5.38 -7.21 -2.37
CA ASN A 167 4.30 -7.44 -1.40
C ASN A 167 3.44 -8.64 -1.83
N LYS A 168 3.24 -9.61 -0.92
CA LYS A 168 2.52 -10.86 -1.22
C LYS A 168 1.09 -10.65 -1.74
N ASN A 169 0.35 -9.70 -1.17
CA ASN A 169 -1.03 -9.43 -1.56
C ASN A 169 -1.12 -8.84 -2.96
N ILE A 170 -0.20 -7.95 -3.31
CA ILE A 170 -0.14 -7.32 -4.64
C ILE A 170 0.32 -8.34 -5.68
N THR A 171 1.30 -9.19 -5.35
CA THR A 171 1.73 -10.31 -6.23
C THR A 171 0.56 -11.24 -6.51
N ALA A 172 -0.19 -11.66 -5.48
CA ALA A 172 -1.36 -12.52 -5.66
C ALA A 172 -2.47 -11.84 -6.48
N ALA A 173 -2.76 -10.55 -6.24
CA ALA A 173 -3.74 -9.77 -7.00
C ALA A 173 -3.34 -9.61 -8.47
N SER A 174 -2.05 -9.36 -8.73
CA SER A 174 -1.49 -9.25 -10.07
C SER A 174 -1.61 -10.57 -10.85
N ILE A 175 -1.29 -11.70 -10.21
CA ILE A 175 -1.48 -13.04 -10.79
C ILE A 175 -2.97 -13.28 -11.07
N ALA A 176 -3.85 -13.04 -10.09
CA ALA A 176 -5.29 -13.23 -10.20
C ALA A 176 -5.90 -12.40 -11.34
N PHE A 177 -5.46 -11.14 -11.51
CA PHE A 177 -5.89 -10.25 -12.61
C PHE A 177 -5.62 -10.84 -14.00
N LYS A 178 -4.57 -11.65 -14.14
CA LYS A 178 -4.15 -12.24 -15.41
C LYS A 178 -4.78 -13.60 -15.71
N VAL A 179 -5.30 -14.30 -14.68
CA VAL A 179 -5.98 -15.61 -14.83
C VAL A 179 -7.08 -15.59 -15.91
N PRO A 180 -7.97 -14.59 -16.01
CA PRO A 180 -8.97 -14.53 -17.08
C PRO A 180 -8.41 -14.58 -18.50
N PHE A 181 -7.23 -14.01 -18.74
CA PHE A 181 -6.58 -14.03 -20.05
C PHE A 181 -6.00 -15.42 -20.39
N VAL A 182 -5.58 -16.18 -19.37
CA VAL A 182 -5.20 -17.60 -19.55
C VAL A 182 -6.42 -18.43 -19.91
N LEU A 183 -7.54 -18.26 -19.18
CA LEU A 183 -8.83 -18.93 -19.48
C LEU A 183 -9.30 -18.63 -20.90
N TYR A 184 -9.26 -17.36 -21.32
CA TYR A 184 -9.57 -16.93 -22.69
C TYR A 184 -8.69 -17.67 -23.71
N SER A 185 -7.40 -17.76 -23.45
CA SER A 185 -6.45 -18.38 -24.37
C SER A 185 -6.64 -19.89 -24.48
N ILE A 186 -6.95 -20.61 -23.38
CA ILE A 186 -7.27 -22.05 -23.41
C ILE A 186 -8.48 -22.31 -24.30
N VAL A 187 -9.52 -21.49 -24.24
CA VAL A 187 -10.75 -21.67 -25.00
C VAL A 187 -10.55 -21.35 -26.50
N THR A 188 -9.76 -20.32 -26.81
CA THR A 188 -9.64 -19.79 -28.19
C THR A 188 -8.52 -20.41 -29.01
N VAL A 189 -7.42 -20.86 -28.39
CA VAL A 189 -6.30 -21.51 -29.11
C VAL A 189 -6.76 -22.85 -29.73
N ARG A 190 -6.28 -23.12 -30.94
CA ARG A 190 -6.64 -24.36 -31.68
C ARG A 190 -5.74 -25.55 -31.39
N LYS A 191 -4.43 -25.29 -31.12
CA LYS A 191 -3.41 -26.37 -30.96
C LYS A 191 -3.48 -26.98 -29.57
N GLY A 192 -3.68 -28.30 -29.47
CA GLY A 192 -3.85 -29.02 -28.18
C GLY A 192 -2.68 -28.85 -27.23
N LEU A 193 -1.44 -28.96 -27.72
CA LEU A 193 -0.24 -28.79 -26.88
C LEU A 193 -0.20 -27.42 -26.18
N PHE A 194 -0.52 -26.34 -26.91
CA PHE A 194 -0.57 -25.00 -26.30
C PHE A 194 -1.66 -24.87 -25.23
N LYS A 195 -2.79 -25.58 -25.38
CA LYS A 195 -3.82 -25.61 -24.33
C LYS A 195 -3.34 -26.29 -23.06
N ILE A 196 -2.57 -27.37 -23.18
CA ILE A 196 -1.98 -28.06 -22.02
C ILE A 196 -1.00 -27.16 -21.33
N VAL A 197 -0.11 -26.46 -22.05
CA VAL A 197 0.84 -25.50 -21.47
C VAL A 197 0.09 -24.37 -20.74
N LEU A 198 -0.97 -23.81 -21.34
CA LEU A 198 -1.79 -22.78 -20.69
C LEU A 198 -2.53 -23.31 -19.45
N SER A 199 -2.97 -24.57 -19.47
CA SER A 199 -3.60 -25.23 -18.32
C SER A 199 -2.58 -25.41 -17.16
N LEU A 200 -1.32 -25.71 -17.46
CA LEU A 200 -0.25 -25.77 -16.47
C LEU A 200 0.10 -24.38 -15.91
N ILE A 201 0.10 -23.33 -16.74
CA ILE A 201 0.26 -21.93 -16.28
C ILE A 201 -0.90 -21.56 -15.37
N LEU A 202 -2.13 -21.96 -15.69
CA LEU A 202 -3.30 -21.75 -14.83
C LEU A 202 -3.14 -22.46 -13.49
N LEU A 203 -2.75 -23.73 -13.48
CA LEU A 203 -2.48 -24.50 -12.25
C LEU A 203 -1.43 -23.81 -11.38
N SER A 204 -0.29 -23.44 -11.99
CA SER A 204 0.80 -22.74 -11.30
C SER A 204 0.33 -21.42 -10.69
N SER A 205 -0.50 -20.65 -11.44
CA SER A 205 -1.06 -19.38 -10.96
C SER A 205 -1.96 -19.56 -9.74
N LEU A 206 -2.88 -20.55 -9.81
CA LEU A 206 -3.82 -20.82 -8.72
C LEU A 206 -3.12 -21.38 -7.48
N PHE A 207 -2.12 -22.23 -7.68
CA PHE A 207 -1.30 -22.74 -6.58
C PHE A 207 -0.50 -21.59 -5.92
N SER A 208 0.12 -20.70 -6.70
CA SER A 208 0.83 -19.53 -6.17
C SER A 208 -0.10 -18.62 -5.34
N ILE A 209 -1.31 -18.31 -5.84
CA ILE A 209 -2.31 -17.52 -5.11
C ILE A 209 -2.66 -18.19 -3.77
N SER A 210 -2.81 -19.52 -3.76
CA SER A 210 -3.15 -20.28 -2.57
C SER A 210 -2.03 -20.24 -1.51
N ILE A 211 -0.76 -20.34 -1.92
CA ILE A 211 0.41 -20.31 -1.03
C ILE A 211 0.71 -18.90 -0.49
N LEU A 212 0.39 -17.87 -1.25
CA LEU A 212 0.53 -16.48 -0.81
C LEU A 212 -0.46 -16.08 0.30
N TYR A 213 -1.51 -16.87 0.50
CA TYR A 213 -2.55 -16.63 1.52
C TYR A 213 -3.15 -15.21 1.44
N ALA A 214 -3.32 -14.69 0.23
CA ALA A 214 -3.90 -13.38 -0.01
C ALA A 214 -5.42 -13.50 -0.18
N ARG A 215 -6.18 -13.24 0.89
CA ARG A 215 -7.64 -13.47 0.96
C ARG A 215 -8.41 -12.83 -0.19
N ALA A 216 -8.08 -11.59 -0.57
CA ALA A 216 -8.74 -10.88 -1.69
C ALA A 216 -8.51 -11.60 -3.04
N ALA A 217 -7.28 -12.07 -3.30
CA ALA A 217 -6.94 -12.79 -4.52
C ALA A 217 -7.58 -14.19 -4.56
N ILE A 218 -7.66 -14.89 -3.42
CA ILE A 218 -8.36 -16.17 -3.30
C ILE A 218 -9.85 -15.97 -3.59
N LEU A 219 -10.49 -14.98 -2.95
CA LEU A 219 -11.90 -14.63 -3.16
C LEU A 219 -12.19 -14.29 -4.63
N SER A 220 -11.36 -13.43 -5.23
CA SER A 220 -11.53 -13.03 -6.63
C SER A 220 -11.35 -14.22 -7.58
N SER A 221 -10.37 -15.10 -7.34
CA SER A 221 -10.15 -16.31 -8.14
C SER A 221 -11.30 -17.30 -8.01
N PHE A 222 -11.91 -17.41 -6.81
CA PHE A 222 -13.10 -18.23 -6.59
C PHE A 222 -14.32 -17.67 -7.34
N ILE A 223 -14.55 -16.36 -7.30
CA ILE A 223 -15.64 -15.71 -8.05
C ILE A 223 -15.44 -15.89 -9.55
N VAL A 224 -14.21 -15.69 -10.06
CA VAL A 224 -13.85 -15.98 -11.46
C VAL A 224 -14.16 -17.43 -11.82
N PHE A 225 -13.80 -18.39 -10.95
CA PHE A 225 -14.10 -19.81 -11.13
C PHE A 225 -15.60 -20.07 -11.27
N ILE A 226 -16.41 -19.58 -10.35
CA ILE A 226 -17.88 -19.79 -10.36
C ILE A 226 -18.51 -19.19 -11.63
N ILE A 227 -18.14 -17.96 -11.99
CA ILE A 227 -18.68 -17.31 -13.20
C ILE A 227 -18.25 -18.08 -14.44
N PHE A 228 -16.99 -18.50 -14.53
CA PHE A 228 -16.47 -19.26 -15.66
C PHE A 228 -17.07 -20.67 -15.74
N LEU A 229 -17.25 -21.35 -14.62
CA LEU A 229 -17.90 -22.66 -14.53
C LEU A 229 -19.33 -22.60 -15.03
N THR A 230 -20.12 -21.63 -14.55
CA THR A 230 -21.50 -21.41 -14.99
C THR A 230 -21.59 -21.18 -16.49
N TYR A 231 -20.73 -20.30 -17.01
CA TYR A 231 -20.64 -20.07 -18.47
C TYR A 231 -20.27 -21.33 -19.23
N SER A 232 -19.30 -22.11 -18.77
CA SER A 232 -18.82 -23.31 -19.43
C SER A 232 -19.87 -24.41 -19.49
N ILE A 233 -20.63 -24.61 -18.40
CA ILE A 233 -21.77 -25.54 -18.37
C ILE A 233 -22.85 -25.08 -19.33
N TYR A 234 -23.21 -23.79 -19.32
CA TYR A 234 -24.19 -23.22 -20.25
C TYR A 234 -23.76 -23.40 -21.71
N ASN A 235 -22.50 -23.17 -22.00
CA ASN A 235 -21.95 -23.33 -23.36
C ASN A 235 -21.94 -24.81 -23.83
N LEU A 236 -21.65 -25.75 -22.92
CA LEU A 236 -21.77 -27.20 -23.20
C LEU A 236 -23.22 -27.61 -23.53
N TYR A 237 -24.17 -27.06 -22.76
CA TYR A 237 -25.61 -27.31 -22.97
C TYR A 237 -26.07 -26.82 -24.35
N LEU A 238 -25.67 -25.61 -24.76
CA LEU A 238 -26.06 -25.01 -26.04
C LEU A 238 -25.37 -25.66 -27.26
N ASN A 239 -24.13 -26.11 -27.13
CA ASN A 239 -23.29 -26.56 -28.22
C ASN A 239 -23.08 -28.08 -28.22
N ARG A 240 -24.15 -28.87 -28.03
CA ARG A 240 -24.13 -30.34 -27.98
C ARG A 240 -23.46 -30.97 -29.22
N ALA A 241 -23.60 -30.37 -30.41
CA ALA A 241 -22.99 -30.85 -31.66
C ALA A 241 -21.42 -30.91 -31.62
N ASN A 242 -20.78 -30.07 -30.75
CA ASN A 242 -19.33 -30.02 -30.56
C ASN A 242 -18.94 -30.42 -29.11
N ALA A 243 -19.69 -31.34 -28.49
CA ALA A 243 -19.54 -31.71 -27.08
C ALA A 243 -18.12 -32.15 -26.72
N ARG A 244 -17.43 -32.94 -27.57
CA ARG A 244 -16.05 -33.41 -27.32
C ARG A 244 -15.05 -32.27 -27.16
N LYS A 245 -15.10 -31.24 -28.03
CA LYS A 245 -14.24 -30.07 -27.94
C LYS A 245 -14.60 -29.20 -26.76
N GLY A 246 -15.89 -29.04 -26.49
CA GLY A 246 -16.39 -28.32 -25.31
C GLY A 246 -15.93 -28.96 -24.00
N PHE A 247 -16.04 -30.29 -23.90
CA PHE A 247 -15.60 -31.06 -22.73
C PHE A 247 -14.07 -30.97 -22.52
N SER A 248 -13.26 -31.06 -23.61
CA SER A 248 -11.80 -30.90 -23.50
C SER A 248 -11.43 -29.50 -22.96
N ASN A 249 -12.06 -28.43 -23.46
CA ASN A 249 -11.82 -27.09 -22.92
C ASN A 249 -12.27 -26.95 -21.44
N PHE A 250 -13.43 -27.54 -21.11
CA PHE A 250 -13.94 -27.60 -19.75
C PHE A 250 -12.94 -28.30 -18.80
N ALA A 251 -12.47 -29.49 -19.17
CA ALA A 251 -11.51 -30.24 -18.36
C ALA A 251 -10.20 -29.44 -18.15
N LEU A 252 -9.63 -28.87 -19.23
CA LEU A 252 -8.37 -28.12 -19.19
C LEU A 252 -8.48 -26.80 -18.40
N THR A 253 -9.67 -26.30 -18.14
CA THR A 253 -9.88 -25.06 -17.35
C THR A 253 -10.29 -25.37 -15.93
N ILE A 254 -11.08 -26.42 -15.67
CA ILE A 254 -11.59 -26.73 -14.32
C ILE A 254 -10.61 -27.59 -13.52
N LEU A 255 -9.96 -28.56 -14.16
CA LEU A 255 -9.01 -29.45 -13.49
C LEU A 255 -7.90 -28.69 -12.73
N PRO A 256 -7.29 -27.61 -13.28
CA PRO A 256 -6.31 -26.80 -12.55
C PRO A 256 -6.81 -26.25 -11.20
N TYR A 257 -8.07 -25.82 -11.10
CA TYR A 257 -8.64 -25.35 -9.83
C TYR A 257 -8.69 -26.46 -8.78
N VAL A 258 -9.16 -27.65 -9.18
CA VAL A 258 -9.22 -28.82 -8.28
C VAL A 258 -7.81 -29.23 -7.85
N LEU A 259 -6.90 -29.34 -8.81
CA LEU A 259 -5.51 -29.74 -8.52
C LEU A 259 -4.79 -28.72 -7.65
N ALA A 260 -5.01 -27.41 -7.87
CA ALA A 260 -4.39 -26.38 -7.03
C ALA A 260 -4.83 -26.48 -5.57
N VAL A 261 -6.11 -26.77 -5.30
CA VAL A 261 -6.62 -27.00 -3.96
C VAL A 261 -5.99 -28.26 -3.33
N LEU A 262 -5.95 -29.36 -4.06
CA LEU A 262 -5.34 -30.60 -3.58
C LEU A 262 -3.84 -30.43 -3.28
N LEU A 263 -3.10 -29.76 -4.18
CA LEU A 263 -1.68 -29.45 -3.95
C LEU A 263 -1.48 -28.56 -2.74
N ASN A 264 -2.35 -27.56 -2.53
CA ASN A 264 -2.28 -26.71 -1.36
C ASN A 264 -2.49 -27.52 -0.06
N ILE A 265 -3.51 -28.37 -0.01
CA ILE A 265 -3.78 -29.24 1.17
C ILE A 265 -2.57 -30.13 1.47
N VAL A 266 -2.01 -30.79 0.46
CA VAL A 266 -0.82 -31.65 0.63
C VAL A 266 0.38 -30.85 1.13
N PHE A 267 0.62 -29.68 0.56
CA PHE A 267 1.74 -28.82 0.93
C PHE A 267 1.58 -28.27 2.35
N THR A 268 0.43 -27.72 2.70
CA THR A 268 0.19 -27.12 4.03
C THR A 268 0.23 -28.15 5.15
N ASN A 269 -0.27 -29.34 4.90
CA ASN A 269 -0.15 -30.46 5.86
C ASN A 269 1.32 -30.85 6.07
N SER A 270 2.15 -30.86 5.02
CA SER A 270 3.59 -31.15 5.13
C SER A 270 4.35 -30.08 5.94
N GLN A 271 3.86 -28.85 5.98
CA GLN A 271 4.46 -27.73 6.70
C GLN A 271 3.82 -27.47 8.08
N ASN A 272 2.87 -28.30 8.53
CA ASN A 272 2.07 -28.09 9.76
C ASN A 272 1.41 -26.71 9.82
N LYS A 273 0.91 -26.20 8.68
CA LYS A 273 0.23 -24.90 8.55
C LYS A 273 -1.23 -25.11 8.14
N GLY A 274 -2.09 -24.15 8.49
CA GLY A 274 -3.51 -24.17 8.10
C GLY A 274 -3.68 -24.16 6.57
N ASP A 275 -4.61 -24.98 6.06
CA ASP A 275 -4.96 -25.06 4.64
C ASP A 275 -5.89 -23.91 4.20
N ILE A 276 -6.26 -23.88 2.90
CA ILE A 276 -7.21 -22.88 2.36
C ILE A 276 -8.55 -22.92 3.10
N GLY A 277 -9.02 -24.11 3.48
CA GLY A 277 -10.31 -24.30 4.18
C GLY A 277 -10.31 -23.62 5.55
N SER A 278 -9.25 -23.84 6.35
CA SER A 278 -9.09 -23.18 7.66
C SER A 278 -9.00 -21.66 7.52
N GLN A 279 -8.31 -21.16 6.49
CA GLN A 279 -8.17 -19.71 6.25
C GLN A 279 -9.44 -19.03 5.75
N LEU A 280 -10.26 -19.73 4.98
CA LEU A 280 -11.59 -19.25 4.61
C LEU A 280 -12.53 -19.27 5.81
N GLY A 281 -12.40 -20.27 6.71
CA GLY A 281 -13.12 -20.35 7.97
C GLY A 281 -12.77 -19.22 8.94
N ASP A 282 -11.52 -18.74 8.91
CA ASP A 282 -11.05 -17.59 9.71
C ASP A 282 -11.50 -16.22 9.16
N ILE A 283 -12.28 -16.19 8.06
CA ILE A 283 -12.91 -14.96 7.57
C ILE A 283 -14.15 -14.66 8.43
N GLU A 284 -13.92 -14.30 9.66
CA GLU A 284 -14.94 -13.68 10.50
C GLU A 284 -14.97 -12.18 10.23
N PHE A 285 -16.17 -11.56 10.28
CA PHE A 285 -16.32 -10.10 10.25
C PHE A 285 -15.98 -9.50 11.63
N THR A 286 -14.83 -9.91 12.20
CA THR A 286 -14.31 -9.42 13.47
C THR A 286 -13.12 -8.50 13.26
N GLN A 287 -12.86 -7.64 14.23
CA GLN A 287 -11.72 -6.71 14.23
C GLN A 287 -10.39 -7.46 14.07
N LYS A 288 -10.25 -8.62 14.72
CA LYS A 288 -9.05 -9.46 14.69
C LYS A 288 -8.82 -10.09 13.30
N SER A 289 -9.87 -10.55 12.62
CA SER A 289 -9.76 -11.14 11.29
C SER A 289 -9.59 -10.09 10.18
N SER A 290 -10.07 -8.87 10.39
CA SER A 290 -9.97 -7.76 9.43
C SER A 290 -8.58 -7.09 9.37
N ASN A 291 -7.65 -7.46 10.28
CA ASN A 291 -6.35 -6.79 10.42
C ASN A 291 -6.47 -5.27 10.60
N GLY A 292 -7.46 -4.80 11.40
CA GLY A 292 -7.69 -3.38 11.66
C GLY A 292 -8.40 -2.62 10.53
N ARG A 293 -8.84 -3.27 9.44
CA ARG A 293 -9.52 -2.57 8.32
C ARG A 293 -10.81 -1.90 8.73
N PHE A 294 -11.57 -2.49 9.65
CA PHE A 294 -12.81 -1.88 10.15
C PHE A 294 -12.54 -0.60 10.93
N ASP A 295 -11.43 -0.55 11.69
CA ASP A 295 -11.00 0.69 12.36
C ASP A 295 -10.63 1.75 11.31
N TYR A 296 -9.84 1.38 10.29
CA TYR A 296 -9.48 2.31 9.21
C TYR A 296 -10.69 2.82 8.42
N TRP A 297 -11.72 1.99 8.20
CA TRP A 297 -12.94 2.41 7.53
C TRP A 297 -13.82 3.28 8.43
N SER A 298 -13.88 3.00 9.73
CA SER A 298 -14.55 3.84 10.72
C SER A 298 -13.89 5.22 10.82
N ASP A 299 -12.55 5.27 10.88
CA ASP A 299 -11.77 6.50 10.89
C ASP A 299 -11.98 7.30 9.60
N ALA A 300 -11.92 6.60 8.45
CA ALA A 300 -12.16 7.19 7.16
C ALA A 300 -13.57 7.80 7.05
N TYR A 301 -14.58 7.08 7.54
CA TYR A 301 -15.95 7.58 7.58
C TYR A 301 -16.10 8.80 8.48
N SER A 302 -15.46 8.80 9.66
CA SER A 302 -15.45 9.94 10.57
C SER A 302 -14.82 11.17 9.90
N HIS A 303 -13.67 10.98 9.21
CA HIS A 303 -13.04 12.07 8.47
C HIS A 303 -13.90 12.60 7.31
N ILE A 304 -14.54 11.71 6.52
CA ILE A 304 -15.47 12.12 5.44
C ILE A 304 -16.64 12.92 5.99
N LYS A 305 -17.15 12.56 7.17
CA LYS A 305 -18.25 13.28 7.82
C LYS A 305 -17.82 14.71 8.24
N ASP A 306 -16.59 14.85 8.71
CA ASP A 306 -16.05 16.14 9.17
C ASP A 306 -15.64 17.04 7.98
N GLN A 307 -15.12 16.45 6.89
CA GLN A 307 -14.63 17.15 5.70
C GLN A 307 -15.24 16.58 4.40
N PRO A 308 -16.58 16.67 4.21
CA PRO A 308 -17.27 15.91 3.17
C PRO A 308 -16.97 16.40 1.74
N ILE A 309 -16.68 17.70 1.53
CA ILE A 309 -16.59 18.28 0.18
C ILE A 309 -15.18 18.16 -0.39
N ILE A 310 -14.17 18.53 0.37
CA ILE A 310 -12.78 18.68 -0.09
C ILE A 310 -11.84 17.57 0.41
N GLY A 311 -12.17 16.90 1.54
CA GLY A 311 -11.31 15.91 2.15
C GLY A 311 -10.00 16.47 2.72
N ALA A 312 -9.00 15.59 2.91
CA ALA A 312 -7.69 15.94 3.49
C ALA A 312 -6.69 16.54 2.48
N GLY A 313 -6.97 16.43 1.20
CA GLY A 313 -6.04 16.64 0.10
C GLY A 313 -5.47 15.31 -0.44
N LEU A 314 -5.18 15.24 -1.73
CA LEU A 314 -4.62 14.06 -2.38
C LEU A 314 -3.30 13.65 -1.70
N GLY A 315 -3.15 12.37 -1.34
CA GLY A 315 -1.97 11.82 -0.67
C GLY A 315 -1.90 12.12 0.83
N ASN A 316 -2.91 12.76 1.43
CA ASN A 316 -2.91 13.22 2.82
C ASN A 316 -3.66 12.30 3.80
N TRP A 317 -4.22 11.19 3.35
CA TRP A 317 -4.87 10.25 4.27
C TRP A 317 -3.94 9.79 5.39
N LYS A 318 -2.69 9.47 5.09
CA LYS A 318 -1.67 9.03 6.08
C LYS A 318 -1.41 10.06 7.19
N ILE A 319 -1.76 11.34 6.97
CA ILE A 319 -1.68 12.40 7.97
C ILE A 319 -3.03 12.53 8.68
N ALA A 320 -4.13 12.61 7.92
CA ALA A 320 -5.48 12.77 8.45
C ALA A 320 -5.91 11.58 9.34
N SER A 321 -5.50 10.36 8.99
CA SER A 321 -5.78 9.14 9.75
C SER A 321 -5.28 9.19 11.19
N ILE A 322 -4.24 9.99 11.47
CA ILE A 322 -3.67 10.10 12.82
C ILE A 322 -4.66 10.78 13.76
N SER A 323 -5.31 11.87 13.33
CA SER A 323 -6.22 12.62 14.19
C SER A 323 -7.50 11.85 14.53
N VAL A 324 -8.04 11.10 13.58
CA VAL A 324 -9.26 10.29 13.78
C VAL A 324 -8.97 8.95 14.46
N GLY A 325 -7.78 8.39 14.27
CA GLY A 325 -7.34 7.12 14.85
C GLY A 325 -6.47 7.23 16.10
N LYS A 326 -6.37 8.41 16.73
CA LYS A 326 -5.40 8.72 17.80
C LYS A 326 -5.40 7.73 18.97
N ASP A 327 -6.54 7.14 19.29
CA ASP A 327 -6.71 6.27 20.45
C ASP A 327 -6.22 4.84 20.21
N HIS A 328 -6.15 4.39 18.93
CA HIS A 328 -5.69 3.06 18.59
C HIS A 328 -4.36 3.01 17.80
N ILE A 329 -3.86 4.16 17.32
CA ILE A 329 -2.54 4.26 16.70
C ILE A 329 -1.44 4.03 17.74
N LYS A 330 -0.60 3.01 17.53
CA LYS A 330 0.50 2.64 18.43
C LYS A 330 1.82 3.22 17.94
N GLY A 331 2.48 4.01 18.79
CA GLY A 331 3.73 4.66 18.43
C GLY A 331 3.55 5.61 17.25
N TYR A 332 4.44 5.50 16.26
CA TYR A 332 4.40 6.30 15.03
C TYR A 332 3.99 5.43 13.80
N THR A 333 3.35 4.28 14.05
CA THR A 333 2.86 3.42 12.96
C THR A 333 1.47 3.88 12.54
N VAL A 334 1.42 4.58 11.42
CA VAL A 334 0.17 5.16 10.88
C VAL A 334 -0.40 4.33 9.75
N PRO A 335 -1.73 4.27 9.57
CA PRO A 335 -2.36 3.61 8.44
C PRO A 335 -2.12 4.43 7.16
N TYR A 336 -1.24 3.93 6.30
CA TYR A 336 -0.83 4.59 5.07
C TYR A 336 -1.95 4.59 4.01
N HIS A 337 -2.79 3.56 4.02
CA HIS A 337 -3.94 3.38 3.14
C HIS A 337 -5.17 2.93 3.93
N ALA A 338 -6.36 3.31 3.46
CA ALA A 338 -7.63 2.85 4.04
C ALA A 338 -7.96 1.38 3.69
N HIS A 339 -7.14 0.71 2.89
CA HIS A 339 -7.39 -0.64 2.37
C HIS A 339 -8.74 -0.80 1.64
N ASN A 340 -9.21 0.27 1.03
CA ASN A 340 -10.31 0.36 0.09
C ASN A 340 -10.08 1.64 -0.72
N ASP A 341 -9.79 1.51 -2.02
CA ASP A 341 -9.45 2.65 -2.89
C ASP A 341 -10.57 3.66 -2.97
N PHE A 342 -11.84 3.21 -2.98
CA PHE A 342 -12.99 4.12 -3.06
C PHE A 342 -13.10 4.96 -1.79
N ILE A 343 -13.11 4.34 -0.62
CA ILE A 343 -13.13 5.05 0.67
C ILE A 343 -11.92 5.98 0.78
N HIS A 344 -10.73 5.50 0.41
CA HIS A 344 -9.48 6.26 0.44
C HIS A 344 -9.57 7.55 -0.38
N ILE A 345 -10.09 7.46 -1.62
CA ILE A 345 -10.26 8.64 -2.49
C ILE A 345 -11.31 9.61 -1.93
N PHE A 346 -12.41 9.10 -1.36
CA PHE A 346 -13.39 9.97 -0.69
C PHE A 346 -12.79 10.73 0.49
N THR A 347 -11.89 10.12 1.28
CA THR A 347 -11.23 10.81 2.40
C THR A 347 -10.24 11.88 1.93
N GLU A 348 -9.56 11.64 0.81
CA GLU A 348 -8.52 12.56 0.32
C GLU A 348 -9.09 13.74 -0.47
N VAL A 349 -10.00 13.48 -1.40
CA VAL A 349 -10.49 14.52 -2.33
C VAL A 349 -12.00 14.80 -2.22
N GLY A 350 -12.61 14.33 -1.11
CA GLY A 350 -14.02 14.58 -0.78
C GLY A 350 -15.01 13.96 -1.77
N ILE A 351 -16.27 14.38 -1.66
CA ILE A 351 -17.37 13.78 -2.41
C ILE A 351 -17.27 14.03 -3.92
N ILE A 352 -16.77 15.18 -4.34
CA ILE A 352 -16.68 15.51 -5.77
C ILE A 352 -15.66 14.60 -6.47
N GLY A 353 -14.45 14.51 -5.95
CA GLY A 353 -13.42 13.62 -6.49
C GLY A 353 -13.76 12.15 -6.31
N GLY A 354 -14.32 11.77 -5.16
CA GLY A 354 -14.77 10.42 -4.86
C GLY A 354 -15.87 9.92 -5.80
N LEU A 355 -16.89 10.75 -6.07
CA LEU A 355 -17.95 10.43 -7.03
C LEU A 355 -17.40 10.39 -8.46
N ALA A 356 -16.48 11.28 -8.84
CA ALA A 356 -15.85 11.23 -10.16
C ALA A 356 -15.05 9.92 -10.32
N TYR A 357 -14.25 9.51 -9.33
CA TYR A 357 -13.53 8.23 -9.35
C TYR A 357 -14.47 7.03 -9.45
N LEU A 358 -15.50 6.95 -8.61
CA LEU A 358 -16.52 5.89 -8.66
C LEU A 358 -17.21 5.85 -10.02
N SER A 359 -17.54 7.02 -10.59
CA SER A 359 -18.21 7.13 -11.89
C SER A 359 -17.39 6.55 -13.03
N LEU A 360 -16.04 6.56 -12.96
CA LEU A 360 -15.20 5.89 -13.96
C LEU A 360 -15.50 4.39 -14.04
N PHE A 361 -15.63 3.73 -12.90
CA PHE A 361 -15.94 2.30 -12.84
C PHE A 361 -17.39 2.03 -13.26
N LEU A 362 -18.34 2.88 -12.89
CA LEU A 362 -19.73 2.77 -13.31
C LEU A 362 -19.89 2.94 -14.84
N ILE A 363 -19.16 3.89 -15.45
CA ILE A 363 -19.15 4.07 -16.91
C ILE A 363 -18.57 2.85 -17.61
N LEU A 364 -17.45 2.28 -17.12
CA LEU A 364 -16.87 1.06 -17.68
C LEU A 364 -17.81 -0.14 -17.54
N THR A 365 -18.49 -0.26 -16.41
CA THR A 365 -19.53 -1.27 -16.17
C THR A 365 -20.65 -1.11 -17.18
N PHE A 366 -21.16 0.11 -17.39
CA PHE A 366 -22.17 0.39 -18.41
C PHE A 366 -21.68 0.02 -19.82
N PHE A 367 -20.42 0.33 -20.17
CA PHE A 367 -19.84 -0.03 -21.46
C PHE A 367 -19.81 -1.55 -21.67
N LEU A 368 -19.42 -2.30 -20.66
CA LEU A 368 -19.41 -3.77 -20.69
C LEU A 368 -20.82 -4.35 -20.90
N PHE A 369 -21.79 -3.92 -20.11
CA PHE A 369 -23.15 -4.42 -20.24
C PHE A 369 -23.78 -4.06 -21.58
N ARG A 370 -23.53 -2.85 -22.10
CA ARG A 370 -24.02 -2.42 -23.40
C ARG A 370 -23.40 -3.24 -24.55
N LEU A 371 -22.10 -3.54 -24.47
CA LEU A 371 -21.43 -4.40 -25.44
C LEU A 371 -22.07 -5.79 -25.49
N ILE A 372 -22.28 -6.41 -24.33
CA ILE A 372 -22.89 -7.75 -24.22
C ILE A 372 -24.33 -7.73 -24.71
N TYR A 373 -25.13 -6.74 -24.31
CA TYR A 373 -26.54 -6.62 -24.70
C TYR A 373 -26.68 -6.51 -26.22
N VAL A 374 -25.93 -5.62 -26.85
CA VAL A 374 -26.02 -5.40 -28.31
C VAL A 374 -25.53 -6.61 -29.07
N GLN A 375 -24.43 -7.25 -28.65
CA GLN A 375 -23.94 -8.45 -29.29
C GLN A 375 -24.94 -9.60 -29.19
N ARG A 376 -25.54 -9.81 -28.01
CA ARG A 376 -26.57 -10.85 -27.85
C ARG A 376 -27.79 -10.61 -28.74
N LYS A 377 -28.17 -9.35 -28.94
CA LYS A 377 -29.31 -8.98 -29.80
C LYS A 377 -29.00 -9.22 -31.28
N GLU A 378 -27.77 -8.98 -31.76
CA GLU A 378 -27.36 -9.12 -33.15
C GLU A 378 -27.06 -10.60 -33.51
N ASP A 379 -26.27 -11.29 -32.68
CA ASP A 379 -25.73 -12.60 -32.96
C ASP A 379 -26.53 -13.77 -32.33
N GLY A 380 -27.52 -13.48 -31.50
CA GLY A 380 -28.27 -14.47 -30.71
C GLY A 380 -27.44 -15.22 -29.67
N LYS A 381 -26.12 -14.96 -29.59
CA LYS A 381 -25.17 -15.57 -28.65
C LYS A 381 -24.21 -14.51 -28.14
N THR A 382 -23.81 -14.64 -26.88
CA THR A 382 -22.75 -13.80 -26.32
C THR A 382 -21.39 -14.36 -26.73
N ASP A 383 -20.54 -13.55 -27.38
CA ASP A 383 -19.16 -13.94 -27.68
C ASP A 383 -18.40 -14.10 -26.38
N PHE A 384 -17.74 -15.22 -26.25
CA PHE A 384 -16.91 -15.55 -25.09
C PHE A 384 -15.84 -14.50 -24.78
N SER A 385 -15.31 -13.83 -25.81
CA SER A 385 -14.32 -12.78 -25.67
C SER A 385 -14.81 -11.60 -24.81
N LEU A 386 -16.05 -11.14 -25.03
CA LEU A 386 -16.63 -10.03 -24.25
C LEU A 386 -16.96 -10.44 -22.82
N PHE A 387 -17.45 -11.67 -22.65
CA PHE A 387 -17.71 -12.22 -21.33
C PHE A 387 -16.41 -12.29 -20.49
N LEU A 388 -15.30 -12.74 -21.08
CA LEU A 388 -14.00 -12.83 -20.40
C LEU A 388 -13.39 -11.46 -20.07
N ILE A 389 -13.73 -10.39 -20.80
CA ILE A 389 -13.27 -9.04 -20.46
C ILE A 389 -13.86 -8.56 -19.13
N ILE A 390 -15.02 -9.04 -18.69
CA ILE A 390 -15.60 -8.69 -17.39
C ILE A 390 -14.75 -9.22 -16.22
N LEU A 391 -14.17 -10.39 -16.34
CA LEU A 391 -13.50 -11.07 -15.24
C LEU A 391 -12.30 -10.28 -14.66
N PRO A 392 -11.37 -9.71 -15.46
CA PRO A 392 -10.31 -8.85 -14.92
C PRO A 392 -10.84 -7.64 -14.18
N PHE A 393 -11.96 -7.07 -14.64
CA PHE A 393 -12.60 -5.93 -13.97
C PHE A 393 -13.16 -6.30 -12.59
N ILE A 394 -13.76 -7.50 -12.46
CA ILE A 394 -14.22 -8.04 -11.18
C ILE A 394 -13.02 -8.25 -10.24
N VAL A 395 -11.93 -8.86 -10.72
CA VAL A 395 -10.72 -9.09 -9.92
C VAL A 395 -10.15 -7.77 -9.40
N TYR A 396 -10.00 -6.78 -10.28
CA TYR A 396 -9.52 -5.46 -9.86
C TYR A 396 -10.48 -4.78 -8.87
N GLY A 397 -11.79 -4.87 -9.10
CA GLY A 397 -12.80 -4.30 -8.20
C GLY A 397 -12.74 -4.91 -6.80
N ILE A 398 -12.54 -6.23 -6.68
CA ILE A 398 -12.39 -6.89 -5.36
C ILE A 398 -11.09 -6.43 -4.69
N ASP A 399 -9.99 -6.36 -5.44
CA ASP A 399 -8.71 -5.89 -4.92
C ASP A 399 -8.79 -4.43 -4.45
N ALA A 400 -9.43 -3.55 -5.23
CA ALA A 400 -9.64 -2.15 -4.90
C ALA A 400 -10.52 -1.94 -3.65
N ASN A 401 -11.41 -2.88 -3.32
CA ASN A 401 -12.23 -2.82 -2.10
C ASN A 401 -11.54 -3.41 -0.86
N LEU A 402 -10.49 -4.21 -1.02
CA LEU A 402 -9.86 -4.93 0.09
C LEU A 402 -8.36 -4.62 0.25
N ASN A 403 -7.76 -3.92 -0.69
CA ASN A 403 -6.35 -3.51 -0.71
C ASN A 403 -6.21 -2.07 -1.20
N PHE A 404 -5.10 -1.76 -1.89
CA PHE A 404 -4.75 -0.41 -2.38
C PHE A 404 -4.02 -0.48 -3.74
N PRO A 405 -4.62 -1.10 -4.79
CA PRO A 405 -4.01 -1.20 -6.11
C PRO A 405 -3.76 0.16 -6.78
N ILE A 406 -4.47 1.22 -6.38
CA ILE A 406 -4.26 2.58 -6.89
C ILE A 406 -2.83 3.10 -6.64
N ALA A 407 -2.20 2.68 -5.54
CA ALA A 407 -0.85 3.09 -5.18
C ALA A 407 0.25 2.24 -5.87
N ARG A 408 -0.11 1.21 -6.64
CA ARG A 408 0.83 0.21 -7.17
C ARG A 408 1.01 0.34 -8.69
N PRO A 409 2.19 0.77 -9.19
CA PRO A 409 2.45 0.96 -10.63
C PRO A 409 2.14 -0.28 -11.48
N LEU A 410 2.48 -1.48 -10.99
CA LEU A 410 2.15 -2.76 -11.62
C LEU A 410 0.65 -2.94 -11.88
N MET A 411 -0.18 -2.64 -10.86
CA MET A 411 -1.63 -2.75 -10.96
C MET A 411 -2.21 -1.63 -11.82
N GLN A 412 -1.66 -0.41 -11.74
CA GLN A 412 -2.10 0.73 -12.53
C GLN A 412 -1.77 0.59 -14.01
N SER A 413 -0.61 0.06 -14.37
CA SER A 413 -0.25 -0.24 -15.76
C SER A 413 -1.13 -1.35 -16.35
N SER A 414 -1.41 -2.40 -15.56
CA SER A 414 -2.32 -3.47 -15.95
C SER A 414 -3.75 -2.96 -16.15
N LEU A 415 -4.24 -2.11 -15.25
CA LEU A 415 -5.54 -1.44 -15.35
C LEU A 415 -5.61 -0.54 -16.59
N ALA A 416 -4.55 0.23 -16.86
CA ALA A 416 -4.50 1.13 -18.02
C ALA A 416 -4.56 0.35 -19.35
N LEU A 417 -3.83 -0.75 -19.46
CA LEU A 417 -3.92 -1.65 -20.62
C LEU A 417 -5.34 -2.23 -20.79
N TYR A 418 -5.95 -2.65 -19.69
CA TYR A 418 -7.31 -3.19 -19.70
C TYR A 418 -8.35 -2.13 -20.07
N MET A 419 -8.30 -0.94 -19.43
CA MET A 419 -9.21 0.16 -19.73
C MET A 419 -9.06 0.64 -21.17
N GLY A 420 -7.82 0.78 -21.65
CA GLY A 420 -7.53 1.11 -23.05
C GLY A 420 -8.12 0.09 -24.03
N LEU A 421 -8.04 -1.21 -23.70
CA LEU A 421 -8.66 -2.28 -24.47
C LEU A 421 -10.18 -2.14 -24.52
N LEU A 422 -10.82 -1.98 -23.38
CA LEU A 422 -12.29 -1.85 -23.29
C LEU A 422 -12.78 -0.61 -24.02
N LEU A 423 -12.16 0.55 -23.81
CA LEU A 423 -12.46 1.79 -24.53
C LEU A 423 -12.30 1.61 -26.04
N SER A 424 -11.23 0.94 -26.48
CA SER A 424 -10.98 0.71 -27.89
C SER A 424 -12.05 -0.21 -28.53
N ILE A 425 -12.57 -1.19 -27.81
CA ILE A 425 -13.66 -2.06 -28.29
C ILE A 425 -14.97 -1.26 -28.33
N TYR A 426 -15.30 -0.58 -27.23
CA TYR A 426 -16.56 0.14 -27.10
C TYR A 426 -16.67 1.31 -28.08
N LEU A 427 -15.68 2.21 -28.10
CA LEU A 427 -15.72 3.39 -28.95
C LEU A 427 -15.66 3.06 -30.44
N ASN A 428 -14.97 2.01 -30.84
CA ASN A 428 -14.98 1.56 -32.23
C ASN A 428 -16.36 1.04 -32.68
N ARG A 429 -17.17 0.51 -31.76
CA ARG A 429 -18.50 0.00 -32.07
C ARG A 429 -19.60 1.07 -32.02
N PHE A 430 -19.53 1.98 -31.03
CA PHE A 430 -20.64 2.89 -30.74
C PHE A 430 -20.42 4.34 -31.15
N THR A 431 -19.17 4.72 -31.52
CA THR A 431 -18.95 6.08 -32.06
C THR A 431 -19.52 6.16 -33.49
N PRO A 432 -20.22 7.26 -33.82
CA PRO A 432 -20.75 7.43 -35.17
C PRO A 432 -19.69 7.27 -36.26
N LYS A 433 -20.05 6.58 -37.36
CA LYS A 433 -19.11 6.30 -38.46
C LYS A 433 -18.64 7.56 -39.22
N ASN A 434 -19.41 8.61 -39.13
CA ASN A 434 -19.15 9.92 -39.78
C ASN A 434 -18.32 10.88 -38.93
N ILE A 435 -17.77 10.41 -37.78
CA ILE A 435 -16.89 11.28 -36.97
C ILE A 435 -15.61 11.58 -37.75
N SER A 436 -15.29 12.87 -37.84
CA SER A 436 -14.09 13.33 -38.54
C SER A 436 -12.86 13.25 -37.66
N PRO A 437 -11.67 12.92 -38.18
CA PRO A 437 -10.42 13.06 -37.48
C PRO A 437 -10.22 14.47 -36.93
N LEU A 438 -9.64 14.57 -35.74
CA LEU A 438 -9.28 15.88 -35.16
C LEU A 438 -8.27 16.60 -36.08
N LYS A 439 -8.42 17.90 -36.24
CA LYS A 439 -7.43 18.67 -37.02
C LYS A 439 -6.03 18.48 -36.42
N PRO A 440 -4.98 18.35 -37.25
CA PRO A 440 -3.61 18.10 -36.76
C PRO A 440 -3.12 19.08 -35.69
N ILE A 441 -3.54 20.38 -35.80
CA ILE A 441 -3.15 21.40 -34.81
C ILE A 441 -3.71 21.08 -33.40
N TYR A 442 -4.99 20.71 -33.30
CA TYR A 442 -5.58 20.38 -32.01
C TYR A 442 -5.02 19.07 -31.43
N SER A 443 -4.72 18.07 -32.28
CA SER A 443 -4.03 16.86 -31.87
C SER A 443 -2.65 17.16 -31.26
N ARG A 444 -1.86 18.04 -31.93
CA ARG A 444 -0.55 18.47 -31.42
C ARG A 444 -0.67 19.30 -30.14
N LEU A 445 -1.69 20.14 -30.00
CA LEU A 445 -1.94 20.88 -28.76
C LEU A 445 -2.24 19.96 -27.58
N ILE A 446 -3.12 18.98 -27.75
CA ILE A 446 -3.44 18.00 -26.70
C ILE A 446 -2.19 17.22 -26.28
N LEU A 447 -1.42 16.71 -27.25
CA LEU A 447 -0.19 15.97 -26.97
C LEU A 447 0.90 16.87 -26.36
N GLY A 448 1.02 18.12 -26.80
CA GLY A 448 1.93 19.11 -26.21
C GLY A 448 1.57 19.42 -24.76
N LEU A 449 0.29 19.64 -24.45
CA LEU A 449 -0.20 19.82 -23.08
C LEU A 449 0.05 18.55 -22.21
N SER A 450 -0.08 17.36 -22.80
CA SER A 450 0.26 16.12 -22.10
C SER A 450 1.73 16.09 -21.69
N LEU A 451 2.66 16.53 -22.56
CA LEU A 451 4.09 16.63 -22.23
C LEU A 451 4.37 17.66 -21.13
N VAL A 452 3.68 18.79 -21.15
CA VAL A 452 3.81 19.83 -20.11
C VAL A 452 3.43 19.30 -18.73
N LEU A 453 2.54 18.31 -18.64
CA LEU A 453 2.18 17.67 -17.38
C LEU A 453 3.07 16.46 -17.04
N LEU A 454 3.49 15.69 -18.05
CA LEU A 454 4.27 14.47 -17.84
C LEU A 454 5.73 14.75 -17.44
N ILE A 455 6.37 15.78 -18.04
CA ILE A 455 7.78 16.10 -17.77
C ILE A 455 7.99 16.52 -16.29
N PRO A 456 7.25 17.50 -15.74
CA PRO A 456 7.34 17.80 -14.32
C PRO A 456 7.02 16.57 -13.42
N GLY A 457 6.07 15.75 -13.84
CA GLY A 457 5.73 14.51 -13.12
C GLY A 457 6.90 13.56 -12.98
N ILE A 458 7.70 13.35 -14.03
CA ILE A 458 8.92 12.52 -13.94
C ILE A 458 9.96 13.18 -13.05
N ILE A 459 10.15 14.49 -13.12
CA ILE A 459 11.10 15.19 -12.25
C ILE A 459 10.73 14.97 -10.78
N ILE A 460 9.45 15.10 -10.44
CA ILE A 460 8.92 14.82 -9.09
C ILE A 460 9.24 13.38 -8.66
N HIS A 461 9.03 12.40 -9.55
CA HIS A 461 9.34 11.00 -9.23
C HIS A 461 10.85 10.76 -9.04
N ILE A 462 11.71 11.45 -9.80
CA ILE A 462 13.17 11.38 -9.64
C ILE A 462 13.59 11.98 -8.29
N LEU A 463 13.06 13.15 -7.93
CA LEU A 463 13.32 13.77 -6.61
C LEU A 463 12.83 12.88 -5.46
N SER A 464 11.64 12.28 -5.60
CA SER A 464 11.13 11.31 -4.63
C SER A 464 12.06 10.09 -4.50
N TYR A 465 12.52 9.52 -5.60
CA TYR A 465 13.48 8.40 -5.60
C TYR A 465 14.79 8.78 -4.91
N GLN A 466 15.39 9.92 -5.22
CA GLN A 466 16.61 10.42 -4.58
C GLN A 466 16.44 10.58 -3.07
N SER A 467 15.31 11.17 -2.63
CA SER A 467 15.01 11.29 -1.21
C SER A 467 14.87 9.91 -0.53
N LEU A 468 14.18 8.95 -1.16
CA LEU A 468 14.01 7.60 -0.61
C LEU A 468 15.33 6.83 -0.48
N THR A 469 16.32 7.08 -1.35
CA THR A 469 17.67 6.49 -1.19
C THR A 469 18.41 7.10 0.00
N GLN A 470 18.21 8.39 0.29
CA GLN A 470 18.84 9.09 1.40
C GLN A 470 18.19 8.78 2.76
N GLN A 471 16.88 8.57 2.79
CA GLN A 471 16.11 8.32 4.02
C GLN A 471 16.47 7.01 4.72
N GLY A 472 16.99 6.01 4.01
CA GLY A 472 17.23 4.68 4.56
C GLY A 472 18.13 4.70 5.80
N ARG A 473 19.27 5.42 5.73
CA ARG A 473 20.19 5.54 6.86
C ARG A 473 19.59 6.34 8.01
N LEU A 474 18.89 7.44 7.71
CA LEU A 474 18.22 8.26 8.73
C LEU A 474 17.20 7.45 9.53
N LEU A 475 16.33 6.69 8.84
CA LEU A 475 15.34 5.81 9.47
C LEU A 475 15.99 4.69 10.27
N TYR A 476 17.05 4.07 9.74
CA TYR A 476 17.78 3.02 10.43
C TYR A 476 18.37 3.52 11.76
N GLU A 477 19.06 4.67 11.77
CA GLU A 477 19.66 5.24 12.97
C GLU A 477 18.60 5.65 13.99
N PHE A 478 17.45 6.23 13.54
CA PHE A 478 16.33 6.52 14.43
C PHE A 478 15.75 5.27 15.08
N ASN A 479 15.56 4.19 14.32
CA ASN A 479 15.02 2.93 14.86
C ASN A 479 15.98 2.25 15.85
N LYS A 480 17.29 2.44 15.68
CA LYS A 480 18.32 1.93 16.60
C LYS A 480 18.57 2.84 17.79
N GLY A 481 18.20 4.11 17.72
CA GLY A 481 18.59 5.13 18.70
C GLY A 481 20.07 5.50 18.63
N ASP A 482 20.73 5.27 17.49
CA ASP A 482 22.18 5.40 17.27
C ASP A 482 22.47 6.52 16.25
N PHE A 483 22.54 7.75 16.75
CA PHE A 483 22.60 8.98 15.97
C PHE A 483 24.06 9.32 15.55
N LYS A 484 24.58 8.65 14.51
CA LYS A 484 25.99 8.77 14.04
C LYS A 484 26.18 9.63 12.80
N LEU A 485 25.09 10.00 12.09
CA LEU A 485 25.19 10.88 10.93
C LEU A 485 25.87 12.20 11.30
N THR A 486 26.89 12.56 10.53
CA THR A 486 27.56 13.86 10.64
C THR A 486 26.66 14.99 10.13
N LEU A 487 26.93 16.24 10.54
CA LEU A 487 26.20 17.40 10.05
C LEU A 487 26.30 17.55 8.52
N ALA A 488 27.44 17.21 7.92
CA ALA A 488 27.62 17.24 6.48
C ALA A 488 26.76 16.19 5.75
N GLU A 489 26.63 14.99 6.31
CA GLU A 489 25.73 13.96 5.77
C GLU A 489 24.25 14.34 5.94
N LEU A 490 23.89 14.97 7.05
CA LEU A 490 22.53 15.47 7.27
C LEU A 490 22.15 16.58 6.28
N ASP A 491 23.08 17.45 5.93
CA ASP A 491 22.83 18.52 4.97
C ASP A 491 22.61 17.99 3.53
N GLN A 492 23.07 16.75 3.23
CA GLN A 492 22.80 16.08 1.93
C GLN A 492 21.40 15.46 1.86
N ILE A 493 20.75 15.21 3.00
CA ILE A 493 19.39 14.67 3.03
C ILE A 493 18.43 15.82 2.75
N GLU A 494 17.69 15.72 1.62
CA GLU A 494 16.65 16.69 1.28
C GLU A 494 15.51 16.64 2.31
N ASP A 495 15.01 17.80 2.76
CA ASP A 495 13.97 17.90 3.80
C ASP A 495 12.82 18.88 3.48
N ASP A 496 12.86 19.51 2.30
CA ASP A 496 11.77 20.35 1.81
C ASP A 496 10.87 19.59 0.81
N PHE A 497 11.46 18.73 -0.02
CA PHE A 497 10.72 17.96 -1.01
C PHE A 497 11.38 16.62 -1.37
N PRO A 498 10.81 15.47 -0.97
CA PRO A 498 9.71 15.27 0.01
C PRO A 498 10.08 15.77 1.40
N ASN A 499 9.09 16.25 2.16
CA ASN A 499 9.32 16.73 3.53
C ASN A 499 8.96 15.67 4.60
N LEU A 500 8.34 14.57 4.19
CA LEU A 500 8.06 13.40 5.03
C LEU A 500 8.82 12.18 4.54
N THR A 501 9.17 11.30 5.47
CA THR A 501 9.71 9.98 5.15
C THR A 501 8.61 9.06 4.62
N GLU A 502 9.02 7.89 4.12
CA GLU A 502 8.07 6.82 3.74
C GLU A 502 7.14 6.42 4.90
N THR A 503 7.56 6.60 6.14
CA THR A 503 6.76 6.31 7.35
C THR A 503 5.98 7.52 7.87
N ALA A 504 5.76 8.56 7.07
CA ALA A 504 5.09 9.81 7.41
C ALA A 504 5.75 10.63 8.55
N MET A 505 7.02 10.33 8.90
CA MET A 505 7.78 11.11 9.87
C MET A 505 8.33 12.38 9.22
N PRO A 506 8.23 13.56 9.87
CA PRO A 506 8.80 14.79 9.34
C PRO A 506 10.33 14.74 9.33
N ILE A 507 10.95 14.86 8.14
CA ILE A 507 12.41 14.77 7.97
C ILE A 507 13.12 15.86 8.78
N LYS A 508 12.58 17.09 8.76
CA LYS A 508 13.11 18.20 9.56
C LYS A 508 13.14 17.91 11.06
N ALA A 509 12.05 17.34 11.60
CA ALA A 509 12.00 16.98 13.01
C ALA A 509 12.99 15.84 13.33
N MET A 510 13.20 14.89 12.44
CA MET A 510 14.25 13.88 12.62
C MET A 510 15.64 14.51 12.65
N LYS A 511 15.97 15.41 11.73
CA LYS A 511 17.24 16.17 11.74
C LYS A 511 17.42 17.01 13.02
N ALA A 512 16.33 17.51 13.61
CA ALA A 512 16.38 18.30 14.86
C ALA A 512 17.07 17.54 16.00
N ARG A 513 16.90 16.23 16.09
CA ARG A 513 17.57 15.39 17.09
C ARG A 513 19.09 15.44 16.97
N TYR A 514 19.61 15.32 15.74
CA TYR A 514 21.06 15.39 15.47
C TYR A 514 21.62 16.79 15.77
N PHE A 515 20.91 17.85 15.39
CA PHE A 515 21.33 19.21 15.71
C PHE A 515 21.43 19.43 17.20
N TYR A 516 20.49 18.90 17.97
CA TYR A 516 20.50 19.00 19.42
C TYR A 516 21.70 18.26 20.04
N LEU A 517 21.97 17.05 19.60
CA LEU A 517 23.10 16.24 20.06
C LEU A 517 24.46 16.88 19.72
N ASN A 518 24.55 17.65 18.64
CA ASN A 518 25.73 18.41 18.24
C ASN A 518 25.80 19.83 18.89
N GLY A 519 24.97 20.12 19.88
CA GLY A 519 24.97 21.40 20.60
C GLY A 519 24.32 22.58 19.89
N LEU A 520 23.75 22.36 18.69
CA LEU A 520 23.06 23.38 17.89
C LEU A 520 21.61 23.56 18.34
N LYS A 521 21.42 23.96 19.62
CA LYS A 521 20.11 23.95 20.28
C LYS A 521 19.07 24.80 19.57
N GLU A 522 19.39 26.04 19.18
CA GLU A 522 18.45 26.93 18.49
C GLU A 522 17.99 26.35 17.15
N LYS A 523 18.94 25.79 16.36
CA LYS A 523 18.64 25.11 15.10
C LYS A 523 17.74 23.89 15.36
N ALA A 524 18.01 23.11 16.41
CA ALA A 524 17.19 21.97 16.81
C ALA A 524 15.75 22.35 17.11
N HIS A 525 15.51 23.36 17.96
CA HIS A 525 14.17 23.86 18.28
C HIS A 525 13.43 24.38 17.03
N LYS A 526 14.14 25.11 16.15
CA LYS A 526 13.58 25.59 14.89
C LYS A 526 13.15 24.40 13.97
N TYR A 527 14.01 23.40 13.81
CA TYR A 527 13.74 22.24 12.95
C TYR A 527 12.64 21.35 13.52
N ALA A 528 12.55 21.17 14.84
CA ALA A 528 11.43 20.48 15.47
C ALA A 528 10.10 21.19 15.17
N LEU A 529 10.07 22.54 15.26
CA LEU A 529 8.88 23.33 14.94
C LEU A 529 8.50 23.27 13.44
N LEU A 530 9.46 23.30 12.54
CA LEU A 530 9.22 23.15 11.11
C LEU A 530 8.66 21.77 10.79
N GLY A 531 9.23 20.71 11.39
CA GLY A 531 8.70 19.35 11.23
C GLY A 531 7.27 19.18 11.76
N SER A 532 6.90 19.88 12.85
CA SER A 532 5.50 19.91 13.32
C SER A 532 4.55 20.54 12.30
N LYS A 533 5.02 21.44 11.43
CA LYS A 533 4.22 21.98 10.33
C LYS A 533 4.10 21.01 9.16
N ASP A 534 5.16 20.22 8.89
CA ASP A 534 5.16 19.22 7.83
C ASP A 534 4.18 18.07 8.11
N ASN A 535 4.09 17.61 9.38
CA ASN A 535 3.05 16.68 9.83
C ASN A 535 2.49 17.12 11.19
N PRO A 536 1.40 17.91 11.20
CA PRO A 536 0.86 18.48 12.43
C PRO A 536 0.10 17.47 13.31
N GLN A 537 -0.18 16.27 12.80
CA GLN A 537 -1.00 15.27 13.52
C GLN A 537 -0.17 14.24 14.29
N ILE A 538 1.13 14.09 13.97
CA ILE A 538 1.99 13.07 14.59
C ILE A 538 2.63 13.54 15.91
N PHE A 539 2.65 14.84 16.17
CA PHE A 539 3.20 15.48 17.37
C PHE A 539 4.63 15.05 17.73
N PHE A 540 5.40 14.61 16.73
CA PHE A 540 6.78 14.19 16.91
C PHE A 540 7.71 15.35 17.25
N GLY A 541 7.53 16.49 16.57
CA GLY A 541 8.31 17.71 16.85
C GLY A 541 8.05 18.26 18.26
N GLU A 542 6.80 18.21 18.74
CA GLU A 542 6.40 18.59 20.10
C GLU A 542 7.05 17.67 21.12
N ASN A 543 7.04 16.38 20.90
CA ASN A 543 7.70 15.41 21.77
C ASN A 543 9.22 15.64 21.85
N LEU A 544 9.88 15.96 20.72
CA LEU A 544 11.31 16.34 20.71
C LEU A 544 11.56 17.64 21.50
N LYS A 545 10.72 18.66 21.30
CA LYS A 545 10.83 19.92 22.06
C LYS A 545 10.68 19.70 23.55
N ALA A 546 9.75 18.83 23.97
CA ALA A 546 9.62 18.46 25.39
C ALA A 546 10.91 17.84 25.92
N GLN A 547 11.53 16.91 25.17
CA GLN A 547 12.82 16.30 25.54
C GLN A 547 13.94 17.33 25.63
N PHE A 548 14.03 18.25 24.66
CA PHE A 548 15.05 19.30 24.65
C PHE A 548 14.90 20.22 25.85
N TYR A 549 13.66 20.68 26.14
CA TYR A 549 13.40 21.55 27.32
C TYR A 549 13.65 20.84 28.65
N MET A 550 13.40 19.54 28.77
CA MET A 550 13.79 18.75 29.94
C MET A 550 15.31 18.81 30.18
N GLN A 551 16.09 18.57 29.12
CA GLN A 551 17.58 18.62 29.19
C GLN A 551 18.09 20.06 29.48
N GLU A 552 17.35 21.08 29.05
CA GLU A 552 17.65 22.48 29.32
C GLU A 552 17.12 22.94 30.67
N GLN A 553 16.50 22.06 31.47
CA GLN A 553 15.88 22.35 32.80
C GLN A 553 14.72 23.36 32.72
N LYS A 554 14.12 23.58 31.57
CA LYS A 554 12.96 24.45 31.33
C LYS A 554 11.65 23.68 31.53
N GLN A 555 11.32 23.40 32.80
CA GLN A 555 10.29 22.44 33.18
C GLN A 555 8.88 22.81 32.73
N ASP A 556 8.49 24.08 32.74
CA ASP A 556 7.15 24.51 32.31
C ASP A 556 6.95 24.32 30.80
N SER A 557 8.00 24.61 30.01
CA SER A 557 7.98 24.35 28.55
C SER A 557 7.96 22.86 28.27
N ALA A 558 8.74 22.06 29.00
CA ALA A 558 8.75 20.61 28.88
C ALA A 558 7.38 19.99 29.16
N TYR A 559 6.74 20.45 30.26
CA TYR A 559 5.37 20.04 30.63
C TYR A 559 4.35 20.41 29.53
N TYR A 560 4.38 21.64 29.02
CA TYR A 560 3.47 22.12 27.99
C TYR A 560 3.55 21.24 26.74
N TYR A 561 4.75 21.03 26.19
CA TYR A 561 4.92 20.28 24.94
C TYR A 561 4.69 18.76 25.12
N SER A 562 5.08 18.18 26.25
CA SER A 562 4.82 16.77 26.54
C SER A 562 3.33 16.48 26.72
N LYS A 563 2.60 17.37 27.43
CA LYS A 563 1.14 17.28 27.57
C LYS A 563 0.44 17.38 26.23
N LEU A 564 0.85 18.34 25.38
CA LEU A 564 0.31 18.52 24.04
C LEU A 564 0.52 17.27 23.20
N ALA A 565 1.72 16.70 23.17
CA ALA A 565 2.03 15.50 22.41
C ALA A 565 1.23 14.28 22.92
N PHE A 566 1.17 14.10 24.24
CA PHE A 566 0.50 12.95 24.85
C PHE A 566 -1.01 12.94 24.58
N TYR A 567 -1.73 14.04 24.86
CA TYR A 567 -3.20 14.04 24.72
C TYR A 567 -3.68 14.00 23.26
N ASN A 568 -2.81 14.34 22.29
CA ASN A 568 -3.14 14.22 20.87
C ASN A 568 -2.76 12.86 20.25
N LEU A 569 -1.83 12.11 20.89
CA LEU A 569 -1.50 10.74 20.46
C LEU A 569 -1.18 9.89 21.71
N PRO A 570 -2.22 9.52 22.50
CA PRO A 570 -2.03 8.96 23.84
C PRO A 570 -1.47 7.53 23.86
N ASN A 571 -1.73 6.73 22.80
CA ASN A 571 -1.24 5.37 22.68
C ASN A 571 0.21 5.30 22.11
N ASN A 572 0.93 6.42 22.16
CA ASN A 572 2.33 6.51 21.79
C ASN A 572 3.22 6.42 23.03
N MET A 573 3.94 5.30 23.21
CA MET A 573 4.79 5.09 24.39
C MET A 573 5.88 6.15 24.59
N PRO A 574 6.60 6.64 23.57
CA PRO A 574 7.45 7.82 23.69
C PRO A 574 6.75 9.06 24.27
N HIS A 575 5.53 9.39 23.80
CA HIS A 575 4.77 10.53 24.35
C HIS A 575 4.36 10.29 25.79
N TYR A 576 3.85 9.11 26.11
CA TYR A 576 3.48 8.70 27.45
C TYR A 576 4.67 8.82 28.43
N ASN A 577 5.84 8.27 28.05
CA ASN A 577 7.03 8.30 28.89
C ASN A 577 7.52 9.76 29.16
N ILE A 578 7.55 10.60 28.11
CA ILE A 578 8.00 12.00 28.28
C ILE A 578 7.01 12.80 29.11
N TYR A 579 5.70 12.60 28.95
CA TYR A 579 4.70 13.26 29.76
C TYR A 579 4.78 12.81 31.23
N MET A 580 4.89 11.52 31.50
CA MET A 580 5.09 10.99 32.85
C MET A 580 6.35 11.57 33.51
N ASN A 581 7.47 11.67 32.79
CA ASN A 581 8.68 12.34 33.30
C ASN A 581 8.46 13.82 33.63
N SER A 582 7.63 14.55 32.87
CA SER A 582 7.30 15.93 33.19
C SER A 582 6.42 16.06 34.44
N LEU A 583 5.53 15.10 34.67
CA LEU A 583 4.69 15.04 35.87
C LEU A 583 5.49 14.75 37.15
N ILE A 584 6.57 13.99 37.04
CA ILE A 584 7.51 13.75 38.14
C ILE A 584 8.06 15.08 38.68
N TYR A 585 8.48 15.98 37.77
CA TYR A 585 8.96 17.30 38.17
C TYR A 585 7.89 18.17 38.85
N LYS A 586 6.64 18.05 38.40
CA LYS A 586 5.49 18.73 39.00
C LYS A 586 5.03 18.07 40.30
N LYS A 587 5.52 16.87 40.62
CA LYS A 587 5.07 16.02 41.74
C LYS A 587 3.55 15.80 41.74
N ASP A 588 2.93 15.71 40.57
CA ASP A 588 1.50 15.59 40.39
C ASP A 588 1.09 14.11 40.33
N VAL A 589 0.92 13.50 41.51
CA VAL A 589 0.56 12.07 41.64
C VAL A 589 -0.84 11.80 41.10
N GLU A 590 -1.77 12.74 41.20
CA GLU A 590 -3.13 12.59 40.73
C GLU A 590 -3.15 12.49 39.19
N GLU A 591 -2.47 13.40 38.50
CA GLU A 591 -2.36 13.38 37.05
C GLU A 591 -1.52 12.17 36.53
N ILE A 592 -0.50 11.72 37.28
CA ILE A 592 0.22 10.47 36.98
C ILE A 592 -0.74 9.28 36.95
N ASN A 593 -1.58 9.15 38.00
CA ASN A 593 -2.54 8.06 38.10
C ASN A 593 -3.63 8.12 37.00
N LYS A 594 -4.16 9.31 36.73
CA LYS A 594 -5.13 9.56 35.66
C LYS A 594 -4.56 9.21 34.30
N THR A 595 -3.34 9.63 34.00
CA THR A 595 -2.60 9.37 32.78
C THR A 595 -2.38 7.85 32.59
N PHE A 596 -1.96 7.15 33.65
CA PHE A 596 -1.81 5.70 33.65
C PHE A 596 -3.13 4.99 33.32
N ASN A 597 -4.21 5.31 34.05
CA ASN A 597 -5.51 4.69 33.84
C ASN A 597 -6.04 4.93 32.41
N TYR A 598 -5.81 6.13 31.86
CA TYR A 598 -6.18 6.43 30.48
C TYR A 598 -5.42 5.56 29.47
N VAL A 599 -4.10 5.46 29.57
CA VAL A 599 -3.30 4.62 28.67
C VAL A 599 -3.65 3.13 28.85
N LEU A 600 -3.91 2.69 30.08
CA LEU A 600 -4.33 1.34 30.40
C LEU A 600 -5.67 0.99 29.70
N SER A 601 -6.62 1.92 29.67
CA SER A 601 -7.90 1.73 29.00
C SER A 601 -7.77 1.58 27.47
N LEU A 602 -6.75 2.20 26.85
CA LEU A 602 -6.50 2.15 25.41
C LEU A 602 -5.69 0.91 24.98
N SER A 603 -4.65 0.57 25.76
CA SER A 603 -3.66 -0.45 25.37
C SER A 603 -3.78 -1.75 26.16
N GLY A 604 -4.58 -1.79 27.22
CA GLY A 604 -4.63 -2.89 28.15
C GLY A 604 -3.36 -3.01 29.03
N ASN A 605 -3.30 -4.05 29.82
CA ASN A 605 -2.15 -4.32 30.67
C ASN A 605 -0.93 -4.72 29.83
N THR A 606 0.11 -3.87 29.83
CA THR A 606 1.42 -4.18 29.25
C THR A 606 2.52 -3.85 30.25
N LYS A 607 3.56 -4.65 30.23
CA LYS A 607 4.75 -4.49 31.06
C LYS A 607 5.32 -3.07 30.98
N THR A 608 5.46 -2.51 29.78
CA THR A 608 6.02 -1.16 29.55
C THR A 608 5.20 -0.08 30.24
N ILE A 609 3.87 -0.14 30.17
CA ILE A 609 2.98 0.84 30.81
C ILE A 609 3.17 0.80 32.33
N TRP A 610 3.20 -0.39 32.93
CA TRP A 610 3.41 -0.58 34.35
C TRP A 610 4.80 -0.13 34.80
N THR A 611 5.86 -0.46 34.07
CA THR A 611 7.23 0.00 34.38
C THR A 611 7.33 1.53 34.44
N ILE A 612 6.77 2.23 33.43
CA ILE A 612 6.77 3.70 33.40
C ILE A 612 5.98 4.26 34.57
N TYR A 613 4.81 3.70 34.87
CA TYR A 613 3.93 4.15 35.95
C TYR A 613 4.59 3.97 37.34
N LEU A 614 5.06 2.76 37.64
CA LEU A 614 5.71 2.47 38.91
C LEU A 614 6.99 3.27 39.11
N SER A 615 7.79 3.46 38.06
CA SER A 615 8.95 4.34 38.07
C SER A 615 8.57 5.79 38.38
N SER A 616 7.42 6.25 37.86
CA SER A 616 6.93 7.63 38.14
C SER A 616 6.46 7.77 39.58
N LEU A 617 5.72 6.80 40.11
CA LEU A 617 5.31 6.79 41.54
C LEU A 617 6.51 6.75 42.50
N ALA A 618 7.47 5.83 42.23
CA ALA A 618 8.67 5.69 43.03
C ALA A 618 9.51 6.99 43.18
N ARG A 619 9.44 7.86 42.16
CA ARG A 619 10.16 9.14 42.09
C ARG A 619 9.35 10.33 42.63
N THR A 620 8.04 10.17 42.86
CA THR A 620 7.12 11.25 43.20
C THR A 620 6.58 11.14 44.62
N THR A 621 6.44 9.91 45.11
CA THR A 621 5.89 9.63 46.47
C THR A 621 6.99 9.31 47.47
N SER A 622 6.67 9.39 48.76
CA SER A 622 7.58 8.98 49.82
C SER A 622 7.65 7.46 49.95
N LEU A 623 8.78 6.98 50.49
CA LEU A 623 8.94 5.54 50.79
C LEU A 623 7.84 5.08 51.77
N GLY A 624 7.20 3.95 51.43
CA GLY A 624 6.12 3.39 52.25
C GLY A 624 4.75 4.06 52.04
N ASP A 625 4.58 4.95 51.06
CA ASP A 625 3.26 5.51 50.73
C ASP A 625 2.24 4.41 50.40
N PRO A 626 1.10 4.32 51.16
CA PRO A 626 0.17 3.18 51.04
C PRO A 626 -0.42 3.01 49.64
N PHE A 627 -0.70 4.12 48.95
CA PHE A 627 -1.23 4.08 47.59
C PHE A 627 -0.22 3.51 46.59
N SER A 628 1.01 4.00 46.65
CA SER A 628 2.09 3.58 45.76
C SER A 628 2.49 2.14 46.04
N MET A 629 2.48 1.69 47.28
CA MET A 629 2.72 0.32 47.68
C MET A 629 1.65 -0.63 47.09
N SER A 630 0.37 -0.27 47.26
CA SER A 630 -0.73 -1.07 46.67
C SER A 630 -0.58 -1.21 45.16
N LYS A 631 -0.12 -0.17 44.45
CA LYS A 631 0.13 -0.23 42.99
C LYS A 631 1.37 -1.03 42.64
N ALA A 632 2.38 -1.01 43.48
CA ALA A 632 3.56 -1.86 43.32
C ALA A 632 3.22 -3.34 43.50
N ASP A 633 2.38 -3.70 44.48
CA ASP A 633 1.85 -5.05 44.69
C ASP A 633 1.04 -5.52 43.46
N GLU A 634 0.14 -4.67 42.93
CA GLU A 634 -0.67 -4.95 41.75
C GLU A 634 0.22 -5.21 40.51
N GLY A 635 1.19 -4.35 40.24
CA GLY A 635 2.12 -4.49 39.10
C GLY A 635 2.99 -5.75 39.21
N PHE A 636 3.50 -6.04 40.42
CA PHE A 636 4.29 -7.25 40.67
C PHE A 636 3.44 -8.53 40.50
N ALA A 637 2.20 -8.54 40.99
CA ALA A 637 1.29 -9.66 40.82
C ALA A 637 0.99 -9.98 39.35
N LEU A 638 0.93 -8.93 38.49
CA LEU A 638 0.72 -9.10 37.04
C LEU A 638 1.99 -9.59 36.30
N TYR A 639 3.18 -9.20 36.77
CA TYR A 639 4.46 -9.46 36.08
C TYR A 639 5.55 -9.94 37.06
N PRO A 640 5.35 -11.07 37.76
CA PRO A 640 6.28 -11.53 38.82
C PRO A 640 7.68 -11.92 38.29
N GLU A 641 7.76 -12.33 37.03
CA GLU A 641 9.00 -12.75 36.34
C GLU A 641 9.78 -11.56 35.73
N ASP A 642 9.28 -10.30 35.89
CA ASP A 642 9.92 -9.17 35.26
C ASP A 642 10.90 -8.46 36.20
N ASP A 643 12.19 -8.51 35.88
CA ASP A 643 13.25 -7.91 36.68
C ASP A 643 13.10 -6.42 36.94
N GLN A 644 12.54 -5.66 35.98
CA GLN A 644 12.36 -4.21 36.13
C GLN A 644 11.21 -3.90 37.10
N ILE A 645 10.07 -4.56 36.93
CA ILE A 645 8.91 -4.39 37.81
C ILE A 645 9.25 -4.89 39.22
N PHE A 646 9.93 -6.04 39.33
CA PHE A 646 10.41 -6.56 40.60
C PHE A 646 11.39 -5.61 41.27
N GLY A 647 12.33 -5.03 40.52
CA GLY A 647 13.26 -4.01 41.01
C GLY A 647 12.55 -2.77 41.54
N LEU A 648 11.55 -2.26 40.83
CA LEU A 648 10.71 -1.12 41.26
C LEU A 648 9.91 -1.47 42.51
N TYR A 649 9.27 -2.63 42.57
CA TYR A 649 8.56 -3.13 43.73
C TYR A 649 9.46 -3.13 44.96
N ARG A 650 10.66 -3.73 44.86
CA ARG A 650 11.63 -3.75 45.99
C ARG A 650 12.08 -2.37 46.38
N MET A 651 12.35 -1.48 45.40
CA MET A 651 12.77 -0.11 45.65
C MET A 651 11.69 0.70 46.42
N MET A 652 10.43 0.50 46.06
CA MET A 652 9.29 1.18 46.73
C MET A 652 9.01 0.60 48.10
N THR A 653 9.28 -0.71 48.30
CA THR A 653 9.06 -1.39 49.60
C THR A 653 10.19 -1.15 50.58
N TYR A 654 11.44 -1.27 50.17
CA TYR A 654 12.60 -1.29 51.07
C TYR A 654 13.48 -0.03 50.98
N GLY A 655 13.30 0.78 49.97
CA GLY A 655 14.10 1.96 49.66
C GLY A 655 15.34 1.66 48.81
N GLN A 656 15.76 2.62 48.03
CA GLN A 656 16.87 2.49 47.06
C GLN A 656 18.19 2.12 47.75
N SER A 657 18.53 2.75 48.91
CA SER A 657 19.78 2.50 49.62
C SER A 657 19.91 1.07 50.11
N ARG A 658 18.83 0.49 50.65
CA ARG A 658 18.82 -0.91 51.11
C ARG A 658 18.93 -1.88 49.92
N CYS A 659 18.28 -1.59 48.79
CA CYS A 659 18.39 -2.41 47.57
C CYS A 659 19.82 -2.39 47.01
N VAL A 660 20.50 -1.26 46.98
CA VAL A 660 21.90 -1.13 46.58
C VAL A 660 22.83 -1.92 47.50
N GLN A 661 22.69 -1.75 48.83
CA GLN A 661 23.48 -2.51 49.80
C GLN A 661 23.28 -4.04 49.66
N ALA A 662 22.05 -4.49 49.44
CA ALA A 662 21.74 -5.92 49.21
C ALA A 662 22.41 -6.43 47.92
N ALA A 663 22.41 -5.65 46.86
CA ALA A 663 23.05 -6.02 45.59
C ALA A 663 24.57 -6.06 45.74
N GLU A 664 25.19 -5.14 46.46
CA GLU A 664 26.65 -5.14 46.73
C GLU A 664 27.05 -6.33 47.58
N LEU A 665 26.28 -6.67 48.64
CA LEU A 665 26.52 -7.86 49.45
C LEU A 665 26.38 -9.16 48.65
N SER A 666 25.34 -9.24 47.78
CA SER A 666 25.14 -10.40 46.88
C SER A 666 26.31 -10.56 45.90
N LYS A 667 26.79 -9.45 45.32
CA LYS A 667 27.97 -9.46 44.43
C LYS A 667 29.21 -9.94 45.15
N LYS A 668 29.48 -9.39 46.36
CA LYS A 668 30.62 -9.80 47.19
C LYS A 668 30.54 -11.29 47.61
N GLY A 669 29.34 -11.77 47.96
CA GLY A 669 29.14 -13.19 48.27
C GLY A 669 29.38 -14.08 47.05
N MET A 670 28.97 -13.67 45.85
CA MET A 670 29.22 -14.40 44.62
C MET A 670 30.71 -14.43 44.26
N GLU A 671 31.43 -13.32 44.46
CA GLU A 671 32.89 -13.26 44.28
C GLU A 671 33.64 -14.18 45.24
N LEU A 672 33.26 -14.24 46.53
CA LEU A 672 33.81 -15.13 47.51
C LEU A 672 33.51 -16.60 47.18
N TYR A 673 32.28 -16.89 46.78
CA TYR A 673 31.88 -18.24 46.32
C TYR A 673 32.70 -18.70 45.11
N ASN A 674 32.87 -17.86 44.12
CA ASN A 674 33.67 -18.17 42.92
C ASN A 674 35.16 -18.37 43.23
N ASN A 675 35.65 -17.73 44.31
CA ASN A 675 37.00 -17.90 44.81
C ASN A 675 37.16 -19.07 45.78
N LEU A 676 36.11 -19.95 45.90
CA LEU A 676 36.07 -21.09 46.83
C LEU A 676 36.22 -20.75 48.32
N ASN A 677 35.90 -19.50 48.70
CA ASN A 677 35.90 -19.04 50.09
C ASN A 677 34.47 -19.14 50.65
N PHE A 678 34.01 -20.38 50.93
CA PHE A 678 32.63 -20.67 51.31
C PHE A 678 32.24 -20.18 52.70
N GLU A 679 33.19 -19.93 53.61
CA GLU A 679 32.89 -19.45 54.98
C GLU A 679 32.52 -17.94 54.98
N GLU A 680 33.08 -17.16 54.04
CA GLU A 680 32.80 -15.72 53.94
C GLU A 680 31.71 -15.38 52.92
N ALA A 681 31.39 -16.32 51.97
CA ALA A 681 30.37 -16.11 50.96
C ALA A 681 28.96 -16.21 51.51
#